data_30490eb767ef2cacd2d7774f33dba39d
#
_entry.id   30490eb767ef2cacd2d7774f33dba39d
#
_cell.length_a   1.000
_cell.length_b   1.000
_cell.length_c   1.000
_cell.angle_alpha   90.00
_cell.angle_beta   90.00
_cell.angle_gamma   90.00
#
_symmetry.space_group_name_H-M   'P 1'
#
loop_
_entity.id
_entity.type
_entity.pdbx_description
1 polymer ?
#
loop_
_entity_poly.entity_id
_entity_poly.type
_entity_poly.pdbx_seq_one_letter_code
_entity_poly.pdbx_strand_id
1 'polypeptide(L)'
;MSTSRWLATAASIVLSSLLLSGCGSPEEKAQAYYQSGMALIEKQDDLNARVELLKAVKYKSDKVEVWRALAGIDERTKAQSLFLDLRRIVELDPNDLGARLKLVRIMVSGGAAEAALKVLDVATEGDKPNSELHAVRAIALLRNKDTQGAVREARRAVEIDASNSEALTLLAAKALSDGDADGALKLLGAVKVTPADEARVTVLRAQAFEKKGDLKQVEGLLKTLVTLDPETYQESWLRFLLSQRRFDDAEKVLRTRATAHPGDSKFELELVRFLASARGPDAARSELESRIKAGGEVFDYQLALAELNFAQGNAADAVQALQALAANASTPERKVSAQVKLAEMYVAKSNLAAAEPLIAGVLAKDRRNSGALRLRAGIAVGRGQFDSAVADLREALNDEPKSVDLLMALALAYERGDKNELADRQYADALRSSEFNPEVVLRYVAFLQRRKDLSRAEDILAEAAGRTPGNLQVLSSLAQIRLARQNWAGAMALAETIGHVNGGSVLADEVRASALAGQNKIEESVAALEQARRASPDAVAPLVALVSAYARAKNFDKALAVLSEARQKNPDNAQLLVTLGKVELAQNKERDAINHFKEAIARQPKDAAGYTALSDLYDSQKKYDAAEEVIQAALKQMPDNLNFRLALAGVKLLRPDYEAAIAQYEAILRDQPTSVVATNNLVSLLLDYRTDQQSLDRAVTLSQSLKGTALPSLKDTLGWAQYRSGDYKSAIATLEDVVAAVPNLAVARYHLGMSYKAAGQADKAADQLKTALNLEPDGTELKDRIRTAIQ
;
A
#
# COMPACT_ATOMS: atom_id res chain seq x y z
N MET A 1 87.32 8.22 -5.72
CA MET A 1 87.28 6.86 -5.15
C MET A 1 86.09 6.69 -4.24
N SER A 2 84.97 6.13 -4.73
CA SER A 2 83.95 5.37 -4.04
C SER A 2 82.65 5.29 -4.87
N THR A 3 82.69 4.68 -6.04
CA THR A 3 81.53 4.34 -6.86
C THR A 3 81.45 2.89 -7.34
N SER A 4 82.23 2.03 -6.74
CA SER A 4 82.38 0.64 -7.21
C SER A 4 81.98 -0.45 -6.21
N ARG A 5 81.31 -0.12 -5.14
CA ARG A 5 80.81 -1.11 -4.13
C ARG A 5 79.29 -1.39 -4.11
N TRP A 6 78.43 -0.61 -4.85
CA TRP A 6 76.97 -0.81 -4.92
C TRP A 6 76.53 -1.66 -6.04
N LEU A 7 77.32 -1.96 -7.04
CA LEU A 7 76.94 -2.80 -8.21
C LEU A 7 77.18 -4.30 -8.01
N ALA A 8 77.92 -4.72 -7.00
CA ALA A 8 78.21 -6.14 -6.74
C ALA A 8 77.13 -6.86 -5.89
N THR A 9 76.30 -6.14 -5.07
CA THR A 9 75.31 -6.73 -4.24
C THR A 9 73.93 -6.85 -4.94
N ALA A 10 73.67 -6.01 -5.95
CA ALA A 10 72.45 -6.12 -6.76
C ALA A 10 72.53 -7.25 -7.82
N ALA A 11 73.70 -7.61 -8.30
CA ALA A 11 73.92 -8.68 -9.29
C ALA A 11 73.74 -10.10 -8.67
N SER A 12 74.05 -10.27 -7.38
CA SER A 12 73.91 -11.59 -6.71
C SER A 12 72.46 -11.98 -6.36
N ILE A 13 71.52 -11.02 -6.22
CA ILE A 13 70.13 -11.32 -5.94
C ILE A 13 69.36 -11.58 -7.22
N VAL A 14 69.74 -11.00 -8.37
CA VAL A 14 69.11 -11.24 -9.65
C VAL A 14 69.64 -12.57 -10.31
N LEU A 15 70.83 -13.05 -9.95
CA LEU A 15 71.35 -14.28 -10.51
C LEU A 15 70.88 -15.56 -9.82
N SER A 16 70.32 -15.44 -8.55
CA SER A 16 69.74 -16.60 -7.88
C SER A 16 68.25 -16.84 -8.28
N SER A 17 67.57 -15.86 -8.90
CA SER A 17 66.24 -16.03 -9.41
C SER A 17 66.14 -16.60 -10.81
N LEU A 18 67.25 -16.69 -11.57
CA LEU A 18 67.30 -17.17 -12.95
C LEU A 18 67.74 -18.64 -13.08
N LEU A 19 68.15 -19.32 -12.00
CA LEU A 19 68.61 -20.71 -12.00
C LEU A 19 67.58 -21.73 -11.47
N LEU A 20 66.38 -21.29 -11.09
CA LEU A 20 65.30 -22.16 -10.57
C LEU A 20 64.24 -22.56 -11.61
N SER A 21 64.43 -22.23 -12.88
CA SER A 21 63.37 -22.43 -13.90
C SER A 21 63.47 -23.80 -14.65
N GLY A 22 64.25 -24.78 -14.23
CA GLY A 22 64.38 -25.97 -15.02
C GLY A 22 64.17 -27.33 -14.38
N CYS A 23 64.44 -27.56 -13.09
CA CYS A 23 64.55 -28.91 -12.53
C CYS A 23 64.07 -29.05 -11.06
N GLY A 24 63.14 -28.20 -10.54
CA GLY A 24 62.63 -28.41 -9.18
C GLY A 24 61.34 -29.24 -9.20
N SER A 25 61.12 -30.03 -8.16
CA SER A 25 59.88 -30.74 -7.93
C SER A 25 58.70 -29.75 -7.84
N PRO A 26 57.44 -30.17 -8.10
CA PRO A 26 56.26 -29.31 -7.93
C PRO A 26 56.21 -28.66 -6.52
N GLU A 27 56.68 -29.36 -5.50
CA GLU A 27 56.81 -28.91 -4.13
C GLU A 27 57.77 -27.73 -3.97
N GLU A 28 58.96 -27.86 -4.53
CA GLU A 28 60.02 -26.79 -4.49
C GLU A 28 59.57 -25.55 -5.24
N LYS A 29 58.92 -25.71 -6.38
CA LYS A 29 58.35 -24.61 -7.16
C LYS A 29 57.24 -23.89 -6.40
N ALA A 30 56.28 -24.64 -5.81
CA ALA A 30 55.26 -24.08 -4.99
C ALA A 30 55.82 -23.30 -3.79
N GLN A 31 56.85 -23.84 -3.13
CA GLN A 31 57.49 -23.18 -2.01
C GLN A 31 58.21 -21.87 -2.42
N ALA A 32 58.91 -21.87 -3.55
CA ALA A 32 59.58 -20.67 -4.06
C ALA A 32 58.58 -19.56 -4.38
N TYR A 33 57.47 -19.91 -5.06
CA TYR A 33 56.42 -18.95 -5.36
C TYR A 33 55.68 -18.45 -4.08
N TYR A 34 55.49 -19.30 -3.09
CA TYR A 34 54.95 -18.91 -1.80
C TYR A 34 55.84 -17.88 -1.08
N GLN A 35 57.16 -18.16 -1.02
CA GLN A 35 58.11 -17.22 -0.42
C GLN A 35 58.18 -15.87 -1.17
N SER A 36 58.15 -15.92 -2.51
CA SER A 36 58.06 -14.71 -3.34
C SER A 36 56.79 -13.91 -3.02
N GLY A 37 55.67 -14.58 -2.94
CA GLY A 37 54.37 -13.94 -2.59
C GLY A 37 54.40 -13.32 -1.21
N MET A 38 54.95 -14.00 -0.20
CA MET A 38 55.09 -13.48 1.17
C MET A 38 55.99 -12.24 1.25
N ALA A 39 57.10 -12.25 0.52
CA ALA A 39 57.99 -11.11 0.42
C ALA A 39 57.35 -9.87 -0.24
N LEU A 40 56.41 -10.10 -1.14
CA LEU A 40 55.59 -9.03 -1.74
C LEU A 40 54.51 -8.51 -0.80
N ILE A 41 53.87 -9.38 0.02
CA ILE A 41 52.97 -8.97 1.08
C ILE A 41 53.69 -8.04 2.08
N GLU A 42 54.89 -8.35 2.51
CA GLU A 42 55.72 -7.50 3.40
C GLU A 42 55.99 -6.11 2.78
N LYS A 43 56.05 -6.03 1.45
CA LYS A 43 56.22 -4.77 0.68
C LYS A 43 54.87 -4.07 0.39
N GLN A 44 53.76 -4.61 0.88
CA GLN A 44 52.41 -4.13 0.62
C GLN A 44 52.00 -4.14 -0.87
N ASP A 45 52.61 -5.01 -1.66
CA ASP A 45 52.32 -5.22 -3.09
C ASP A 45 51.33 -6.41 -3.23
N ASP A 46 50.11 -6.20 -2.77
CA ASP A 46 49.08 -7.22 -2.73
C ASP A 46 48.73 -7.78 -4.13
N LEU A 47 48.81 -6.96 -5.18
CA LEU A 47 48.49 -7.37 -6.54
C LEU A 47 49.51 -8.43 -7.06
N ASN A 48 50.78 -8.15 -6.98
CA ASN A 48 51.84 -9.06 -7.43
C ASN A 48 51.97 -10.25 -6.47
N ALA A 49 51.78 -10.05 -5.15
CA ALA A 49 51.77 -11.13 -4.18
C ALA A 49 50.72 -12.19 -4.53
N ARG A 50 49.52 -11.73 -4.89
CA ARG A 50 48.41 -12.63 -5.28
C ARG A 50 48.76 -13.44 -6.52
N VAL A 51 49.40 -12.85 -7.53
CA VAL A 51 49.86 -13.57 -8.73
C VAL A 51 50.87 -14.66 -8.37
N GLU A 52 51.85 -14.36 -7.52
CA GLU A 52 52.86 -15.36 -7.10
C GLU A 52 52.21 -16.49 -6.27
N LEU A 53 51.31 -16.17 -5.36
CA LEU A 53 50.59 -17.17 -4.55
C LEU A 53 49.69 -18.06 -5.43
N LEU A 54 49.02 -17.53 -6.45
CA LEU A 54 48.24 -18.34 -7.40
C LEU A 54 49.15 -19.27 -8.24
N LYS A 55 50.40 -18.87 -8.55
CA LYS A 55 51.36 -19.77 -9.14
C LYS A 55 51.73 -20.90 -8.17
N ALA A 56 51.91 -20.59 -6.88
CA ALA A 56 52.17 -21.62 -5.86
C ALA A 56 51.00 -22.63 -5.78
N VAL A 57 49.75 -22.17 -5.78
CA VAL A 57 48.54 -23.03 -5.80
C VAL A 57 48.51 -23.91 -7.04
N LYS A 58 48.90 -23.41 -8.21
CA LYS A 58 48.96 -24.18 -9.47
C LYS A 58 49.88 -25.40 -9.36
N TYR A 59 51.02 -25.29 -8.66
CA TYR A 59 51.98 -26.40 -8.47
C TYR A 59 51.57 -27.31 -7.31
N LYS A 60 50.99 -26.78 -6.22
CA LYS A 60 50.54 -27.50 -5.03
C LYS A 60 49.30 -26.87 -4.42
N SER A 61 48.13 -27.41 -4.72
CA SER A 61 46.84 -26.85 -4.32
C SER A 61 46.38 -27.25 -2.91
N ASP A 62 47.11 -28.12 -2.21
CA ASP A 62 46.79 -28.63 -0.88
C ASP A 62 47.64 -27.99 0.25
N LYS A 63 48.41 -26.94 -0.05
CA LYS A 63 49.11 -26.15 0.98
C LYS A 63 48.23 -25.09 1.56
N VAL A 64 47.72 -25.33 2.79
CA VAL A 64 46.78 -24.41 3.47
C VAL A 64 47.37 -23.02 3.73
N GLU A 65 48.72 -22.92 3.92
CA GLU A 65 49.39 -21.65 4.17
C GLU A 65 49.26 -20.68 2.99
N VAL A 66 49.29 -21.24 1.77
CA VAL A 66 49.14 -20.43 0.53
C VAL A 66 47.72 -19.85 0.45
N TRP A 67 46.73 -20.67 0.76
CA TRP A 67 45.36 -20.21 0.77
C TRP A 67 45.09 -19.19 1.89
N ARG A 68 45.71 -19.35 3.08
CA ARG A 68 45.62 -18.33 4.16
C ARG A 68 46.24 -16.99 3.74
N ALA A 69 47.37 -17.04 3.00
CA ALA A 69 47.97 -15.81 2.48
C ALA A 69 47.10 -15.13 1.41
N LEU A 70 46.49 -15.93 0.49
CA LEU A 70 45.51 -15.44 -0.49
C LEU A 70 44.29 -14.83 0.19
N ALA A 71 43.68 -15.55 1.13
CA ALA A 71 42.54 -15.05 1.89
C ALA A 71 42.85 -13.75 2.63
N GLY A 72 44.07 -13.58 3.17
CA GLY A 72 44.49 -12.35 3.83
C GLY A 72 44.58 -11.16 2.86
N ILE A 73 45.02 -11.37 1.61
CA ILE A 73 45.01 -10.34 0.56
C ILE A 73 43.57 -10.03 0.16
N ASP A 74 42.80 -11.08 -0.15
CA ASP A 74 41.43 -10.94 -0.66
C ASP A 74 40.52 -10.27 0.38
N GLU A 75 40.78 -10.45 1.68
CA GLU A 75 40.08 -9.75 2.77
C GLU A 75 40.41 -8.23 2.77
N ARG A 76 41.69 -7.85 2.65
CA ARG A 76 42.11 -6.44 2.61
C ARG A 76 41.58 -5.73 1.36
N THR A 77 41.58 -6.43 0.21
CA THR A 77 41.11 -5.87 -1.06
C THR A 77 39.59 -6.01 -1.29
N LYS A 78 38.87 -6.63 -0.35
CA LYS A 78 37.43 -6.95 -0.45
C LYS A 78 37.08 -7.74 -1.72
N ALA A 79 37.95 -8.64 -2.14
CA ALA A 79 37.78 -9.41 -3.35
C ALA A 79 36.71 -10.51 -3.18
N GLN A 80 35.91 -10.75 -4.23
CA GLN A 80 34.89 -11.81 -4.22
C GLN A 80 35.46 -13.22 -4.07
N SER A 81 36.73 -13.43 -4.43
CA SER A 81 37.44 -14.68 -4.30
C SER A 81 37.70 -15.14 -2.86
N LEU A 82 37.58 -14.23 -1.88
CA LEU A 82 37.72 -14.55 -0.45
C LEU A 82 36.86 -15.75 -0.02
N PHE A 83 35.64 -15.85 -0.55
CA PHE A 83 34.77 -16.99 -0.27
C PHE A 83 35.39 -18.35 -0.69
N LEU A 84 35.98 -18.40 -1.87
CA LEU A 84 36.60 -19.63 -2.40
C LEU A 84 37.85 -19.99 -1.61
N ASP A 85 38.66 -19.00 -1.26
CA ASP A 85 39.89 -19.20 -0.48
C ASP A 85 39.56 -19.73 0.91
N LEU A 86 38.61 -19.10 1.62
CA LEU A 86 38.16 -19.57 2.95
C LEU A 86 37.56 -20.97 2.90
N ARG A 87 36.74 -21.27 1.87
CA ARG A 87 36.22 -22.62 1.67
C ARG A 87 37.33 -23.62 1.52
N ARG A 88 38.37 -23.29 0.74
CA ARG A 88 39.49 -24.17 0.52
C ARG A 88 40.34 -24.36 1.78
N ILE A 89 40.50 -23.31 2.59
CA ILE A 89 41.18 -23.44 3.90
C ILE A 89 40.44 -24.41 4.79
N VAL A 90 39.10 -24.27 4.92
CA VAL A 90 38.26 -25.16 5.76
C VAL A 90 38.25 -26.61 5.27
N GLU A 91 38.36 -26.83 3.95
CA GLU A 91 38.51 -28.17 3.36
C GLU A 91 39.87 -28.80 3.71
N LEU A 92 40.97 -28.03 3.66
CA LEU A 92 42.33 -28.51 3.92
C LEU A 92 42.67 -28.60 5.42
N ASP A 93 42.14 -27.69 6.22
CA ASP A 93 42.29 -27.65 7.68
C ASP A 93 40.91 -27.46 8.34
N PRO A 94 40.22 -28.58 8.62
CA PRO A 94 38.90 -28.52 9.28
C PRO A 94 38.92 -27.89 10.67
N ASN A 95 40.07 -27.76 11.33
CA ASN A 95 40.21 -27.17 12.65
C ASN A 95 40.48 -25.66 12.63
N ASP A 96 40.68 -25.08 11.43
CA ASP A 96 40.83 -23.61 11.32
C ASP A 96 39.48 -22.91 11.61
N LEU A 97 39.22 -22.68 12.90
CA LEU A 97 38.01 -22.02 13.35
C LEU A 97 37.87 -20.59 12.81
N GLY A 98 38.98 -19.85 12.70
CA GLY A 98 38.97 -18.47 12.20
C GLY A 98 38.49 -18.39 10.76
N ALA A 99 39.08 -19.22 9.86
CA ALA A 99 38.62 -19.28 8.46
C ALA A 99 37.17 -19.75 8.36
N ARG A 100 36.77 -20.73 9.17
CA ARG A 100 35.40 -21.26 9.23
C ARG A 100 34.40 -20.19 9.63
N LEU A 101 34.65 -19.39 10.66
CA LEU A 101 33.75 -18.33 11.09
C LEU A 101 33.61 -17.21 10.05
N LYS A 102 34.71 -16.83 9.39
CA LYS A 102 34.69 -15.88 8.28
C LYS A 102 33.88 -16.40 7.08
N LEU A 103 34.08 -17.67 6.71
CA LEU A 103 33.30 -18.33 5.66
C LEU A 103 31.81 -18.30 5.97
N VAL A 104 31.43 -18.65 7.18
CA VAL A 104 30.04 -18.68 7.63
C VAL A 104 29.41 -17.27 7.58
N ARG A 105 30.13 -16.25 8.00
CA ARG A 105 29.62 -14.85 7.89
C ARG A 105 29.30 -14.46 6.45
N ILE A 106 30.17 -14.84 5.50
CA ILE A 106 29.93 -14.59 4.07
C ILE A 106 28.71 -15.39 3.58
N MET A 107 28.59 -16.67 3.94
CA MET A 107 27.46 -17.51 3.57
C MET A 107 26.12 -16.97 4.09
N VAL A 108 26.09 -16.55 5.35
CA VAL A 108 24.90 -15.98 5.99
C VAL A 108 24.51 -14.66 5.33
N SER A 109 25.47 -13.80 5.00
CA SER A 109 25.24 -12.55 4.27
C SER A 109 24.70 -12.80 2.86
N GLY A 110 25.16 -13.88 2.21
CA GLY A 110 24.67 -14.32 0.90
C GLY A 110 23.34 -15.10 0.93
N GLY A 111 22.69 -15.24 2.10
CA GLY A 111 21.40 -15.93 2.23
C GLY A 111 21.48 -17.46 2.37
N ALA A 112 22.67 -18.04 2.46
CA ALA A 112 22.88 -19.49 2.55
C ALA A 112 22.96 -19.99 4.01
N ALA A 113 22.01 -19.57 4.87
CA ALA A 113 22.06 -19.82 6.31
C ALA A 113 22.03 -21.31 6.68
N GLU A 114 21.25 -22.14 6.00
CA GLU A 114 21.19 -23.59 6.24
C GLU A 114 22.55 -24.27 5.96
N ALA A 115 23.18 -23.92 4.82
CA ALA A 115 24.48 -24.44 4.49
C ALA A 115 25.57 -23.93 5.46
N ALA A 116 25.46 -22.70 5.92
CA ALA A 116 26.34 -22.11 6.92
C ALA A 116 26.28 -22.87 8.27
N LEU A 117 25.10 -23.28 8.71
CA LEU A 117 24.94 -24.12 9.92
C LEU A 117 25.63 -25.46 9.76
N LYS A 118 25.51 -26.14 8.63
CA LYS A 118 26.23 -27.40 8.34
C LYS A 118 27.74 -27.25 8.42
N VAL A 119 28.26 -26.08 8.01
CA VAL A 119 29.70 -25.77 8.15
C VAL A 119 30.07 -25.58 9.63
N LEU A 120 29.17 -25.03 10.47
CA LEU A 120 29.41 -24.86 11.91
C LEU A 120 29.25 -26.15 12.71
N ASP A 121 28.45 -27.13 12.28
CA ASP A 121 28.17 -28.37 13.02
C ASP A 121 29.42 -29.24 13.26
N VAL A 122 30.41 -29.11 12.38
CA VAL A 122 31.71 -29.80 12.50
C VAL A 122 32.76 -28.96 13.24
N ALA A 123 32.40 -27.75 13.70
CA ALA A 123 33.33 -26.90 14.45
C ALA A 123 33.41 -27.38 15.90
N THR A 124 34.64 -27.53 16.40
CA THR A 124 34.93 -27.83 17.78
C THR A 124 35.36 -26.56 18.53
N GLU A 125 34.97 -26.45 19.78
CA GLU A 125 35.37 -25.31 20.62
C GLU A 125 36.85 -25.38 21.05
N GLY A 126 37.52 -26.52 20.81
CA GLY A 126 38.85 -26.83 21.38
C GLY A 126 38.78 -26.96 22.90
N ASP A 127 39.89 -26.67 23.55
CA ASP A 127 40.01 -26.80 25.03
C ASP A 127 39.34 -25.68 25.81
N LYS A 128 38.88 -24.59 25.12
CA LYS A 128 38.24 -23.43 25.76
C LYS A 128 36.98 -23.02 25.02
N PRO A 129 35.90 -22.67 25.75
CA PRO A 129 34.68 -22.13 25.16
C PRO A 129 34.98 -20.89 24.28
N ASN A 130 34.34 -20.81 23.11
CA ASN A 130 34.55 -19.73 22.14
C ASN A 130 33.30 -18.88 21.95
N SER A 131 33.32 -17.68 22.47
CA SER A 131 32.20 -16.72 22.41
C SER A 131 31.85 -16.36 20.95
N GLU A 132 32.84 -16.22 20.06
CA GLU A 132 32.63 -15.84 18.66
C GLU A 132 31.92 -16.98 17.88
N LEU A 133 32.27 -18.25 18.17
CA LEU A 133 31.57 -19.40 17.57
C LEU A 133 30.07 -19.37 17.88
N HIS A 134 29.73 -19.16 19.13
CA HIS A 134 28.33 -19.08 19.56
C HIS A 134 27.62 -17.86 18.97
N ALA A 135 28.27 -16.71 18.89
CA ALA A 135 27.69 -15.53 18.29
C ALA A 135 27.39 -15.71 16.79
N VAL A 136 28.36 -16.28 16.04
CA VAL A 136 28.17 -16.56 14.60
C VAL A 136 27.09 -17.63 14.37
N ARG A 137 27.04 -18.65 15.22
CA ARG A 137 25.96 -19.66 15.17
C ARG A 137 24.60 -19.03 15.46
N ALA A 138 24.50 -18.12 16.42
CA ALA A 138 23.28 -17.38 16.72
C ALA A 138 22.76 -16.59 15.50
N ILE A 139 23.66 -15.90 14.79
CA ILE A 139 23.31 -15.16 13.57
C ILE A 139 22.81 -16.12 12.47
N ALA A 140 23.51 -17.24 12.27
CA ALA A 140 23.11 -18.23 11.27
C ALA A 140 21.74 -18.85 11.59
N LEU A 141 21.46 -19.21 12.85
CA LEU A 141 20.16 -19.69 13.31
C LEU A 141 19.04 -18.65 13.10
N LEU A 142 19.31 -17.39 13.44
CA LEU A 142 18.32 -16.31 13.24
C LEU A 142 17.96 -16.16 11.76
N ARG A 143 18.95 -16.19 10.86
CA ARG A 143 18.73 -16.14 9.42
C ARG A 143 18.03 -17.39 8.88
N ASN A 144 18.20 -18.52 9.54
CA ASN A 144 17.49 -19.78 9.26
C ASN A 144 16.11 -19.85 9.93
N LYS A 145 15.61 -18.74 10.51
CA LYS A 145 14.31 -18.61 11.18
C LYS A 145 14.18 -19.39 12.50
N ASP A 146 15.24 -19.95 13.05
CA ASP A 146 15.26 -20.53 14.41
C ASP A 146 15.62 -19.45 15.44
N THR A 147 14.62 -18.62 15.78
CA THR A 147 14.80 -17.53 16.75
C THR A 147 15.13 -18.05 18.17
N GLN A 148 14.58 -19.19 18.57
CA GLN A 148 14.85 -19.74 19.90
C GLN A 148 16.27 -20.27 20.02
N GLY A 149 16.73 -21.01 19.02
CA GLY A 149 18.11 -21.45 18.91
C GLY A 149 19.09 -20.28 18.90
N ALA A 150 18.79 -19.24 18.11
CA ALA A 150 19.61 -18.04 18.05
C ALA A 150 19.78 -17.35 19.40
N VAL A 151 18.69 -17.22 20.17
CA VAL A 151 18.73 -16.61 21.52
C VAL A 151 19.54 -17.46 22.49
N ARG A 152 19.42 -18.80 22.45
CA ARG A 152 20.24 -19.69 23.32
C ARG A 152 21.72 -19.54 23.05
N GLU A 153 22.11 -19.57 21.76
CA GLU A 153 23.51 -19.44 21.37
C GLU A 153 24.06 -18.04 21.68
N ALA A 154 23.28 -16.99 21.46
CA ALA A 154 23.68 -15.63 21.82
C ALA A 154 23.88 -15.45 23.34
N ARG A 155 23.01 -16.05 24.17
CA ARG A 155 23.21 -16.06 25.64
C ARG A 155 24.48 -16.79 26.01
N ARG A 156 24.75 -17.92 25.38
CA ARG A 156 25.99 -18.68 25.63
C ARG A 156 27.22 -17.87 25.25
N ALA A 157 27.17 -17.13 24.14
CA ALA A 157 28.24 -16.23 23.75
C ALA A 157 28.50 -15.13 24.81
N VAL A 158 27.46 -14.52 25.37
CA VAL A 158 27.56 -13.49 26.42
C VAL A 158 28.03 -14.07 27.77
N GLU A 159 27.66 -15.31 28.09
CA GLU A 159 28.18 -16.01 29.28
C GLU A 159 29.71 -16.20 29.22
N ILE A 160 30.24 -16.47 28.02
CA ILE A 160 31.68 -16.64 27.79
C ILE A 160 32.40 -15.28 27.70
N ASP A 161 31.85 -14.35 26.95
CA ASP A 161 32.33 -12.96 26.85
C ASP A 161 31.18 -11.97 26.99
N ALA A 162 31.07 -11.37 28.15
CA ALA A 162 30.01 -10.42 28.49
C ALA A 162 30.01 -9.15 27.62
N SER A 163 31.06 -8.92 26.83
CA SER A 163 31.17 -7.79 25.91
C SER A 163 31.00 -8.14 24.43
N ASN A 164 30.63 -9.38 24.10
CA ASN A 164 30.44 -9.82 22.71
C ASN A 164 29.37 -8.99 22.01
N SER A 165 29.80 -8.11 21.09
CA SER A 165 28.91 -7.14 20.46
C SER A 165 27.85 -7.76 19.56
N GLU A 166 28.18 -8.84 18.84
CA GLU A 166 27.24 -9.54 17.94
C GLU A 166 26.13 -10.21 18.76
N ALA A 167 26.47 -10.91 19.81
CA ALA A 167 25.51 -11.57 20.68
C ALA A 167 24.63 -10.57 21.44
N LEU A 168 25.22 -9.53 22.02
CA LEU A 168 24.49 -8.47 22.74
C LEU A 168 23.52 -7.72 21.84
N THR A 169 23.94 -7.38 20.63
CA THR A 169 23.04 -6.70 19.66
C THR A 169 21.91 -7.60 19.17
N LEU A 170 22.14 -8.89 19.00
CA LEU A 170 21.08 -9.86 18.68
C LEU A 170 20.06 -9.97 19.83
N LEU A 171 20.54 -10.11 21.08
CA LEU A 171 19.67 -10.17 22.24
C LEU A 171 18.90 -8.87 22.46
N ALA A 172 19.52 -7.72 22.22
CA ALA A 172 18.87 -6.41 22.30
C ALA A 172 17.77 -6.25 21.22
N ALA A 173 18.04 -6.69 19.99
CA ALA A 173 17.04 -6.69 18.93
C ALA A 173 15.84 -7.61 19.28
N LYS A 174 16.09 -8.77 19.91
CA LYS A 174 15.02 -9.65 20.41
C LYS A 174 14.24 -8.99 21.54
N ALA A 175 14.90 -8.39 22.52
CA ALA A 175 14.23 -7.65 23.60
C ALA A 175 13.31 -6.54 23.03
N LEU A 176 13.78 -5.78 22.04
CA LEU A 176 12.96 -4.78 21.32
C LEU A 176 11.73 -5.40 20.63
N SER A 177 11.91 -6.56 20.01
CA SER A 177 10.79 -7.30 19.39
C SER A 177 9.75 -7.73 20.43
N ASP A 178 10.19 -8.09 21.63
CA ASP A 178 9.33 -8.48 22.75
C ASP A 178 8.73 -7.29 23.52
N GLY A 179 9.09 -6.04 23.14
CA GLY A 179 8.61 -4.83 23.78
C GLY A 179 9.45 -4.38 24.99
N ASP A 180 10.50 -5.11 25.35
CA ASP A 180 11.40 -4.77 26.47
C ASP A 180 12.50 -3.80 26.04
N ALA A 181 12.14 -2.51 25.99
CA ALA A 181 13.07 -1.44 25.61
C ALA A 181 14.17 -1.21 26.67
N ASP A 182 13.85 -1.37 27.95
CA ASP A 182 14.83 -1.19 29.04
C ASP A 182 15.86 -2.32 29.06
N GLY A 183 15.41 -3.56 28.88
CA GLY A 183 16.30 -4.71 28.69
C GLY A 183 17.22 -4.56 27.50
N ALA A 184 16.70 -4.05 26.37
CA ALA A 184 17.51 -3.77 25.19
C ALA A 184 18.58 -2.71 25.45
N LEU A 185 18.23 -1.58 26.10
CA LEU A 185 19.19 -0.52 26.45
C LEU A 185 20.27 -1.02 27.39
N LYS A 186 19.93 -1.87 28.37
CA LYS A 186 20.89 -2.50 29.28
C LYS A 186 21.90 -3.37 28.52
N LEU A 187 21.43 -4.20 27.59
CA LEU A 187 22.29 -5.04 26.75
C LEU A 187 23.20 -4.18 25.86
N LEU A 188 22.65 -3.17 25.21
CA LEU A 188 23.41 -2.23 24.37
C LEU A 188 24.42 -1.39 25.15
N GLY A 189 24.17 -1.17 26.44
CA GLY A 189 25.11 -0.49 27.35
C GLY A 189 26.37 -1.32 27.63
N ALA A 190 26.31 -2.65 27.56
CA ALA A 190 27.43 -3.56 27.76
C ALA A 190 28.31 -3.70 26.50
N VAL A 191 27.85 -3.26 25.31
CA VAL A 191 28.61 -3.35 24.06
C VAL A 191 29.81 -2.42 24.08
N LYS A 192 31.01 -2.94 23.86
CA LYS A 192 32.22 -2.15 23.57
C LYS A 192 32.12 -1.72 22.10
N VAL A 193 31.59 -0.51 21.89
CA VAL A 193 31.34 0.01 20.54
C VAL A 193 32.66 0.21 19.80
N THR A 194 32.82 -0.46 18.68
CA THR A 194 33.86 -0.23 17.67
C THR A 194 33.33 0.60 16.53
N PRO A 195 34.15 1.22 15.67
CA PRO A 195 33.67 1.93 14.48
C PRO A 195 32.79 1.05 13.57
N ALA A 196 33.04 -0.27 13.55
CA ALA A 196 32.24 -1.23 12.77
C ALA A 196 30.85 -1.49 13.40
N ASP A 197 30.73 -1.34 14.73
CA ASP A 197 29.47 -1.58 15.46
C ASP A 197 28.64 -0.31 15.65
N GLU A 198 29.25 0.87 15.51
CA GLU A 198 28.67 2.15 15.94
C GLU A 198 27.30 2.42 15.33
N ALA A 199 27.19 2.28 14.03
CA ALA A 199 25.91 2.50 13.35
C ALA A 199 24.84 1.50 13.82
N ARG A 200 25.17 0.21 13.92
CA ARG A 200 24.24 -0.85 14.34
C ARG A 200 23.74 -0.65 15.76
N VAL A 201 24.64 -0.36 16.70
CA VAL A 201 24.32 -0.10 18.11
C VAL A 201 23.47 1.18 18.22
N THR A 202 23.82 2.23 17.49
CA THR A 202 23.08 3.51 17.49
C THR A 202 21.66 3.35 16.95
N VAL A 203 21.46 2.56 15.88
CA VAL A 203 20.12 2.24 15.37
C VAL A 203 19.27 1.53 16.43
N LEU A 204 19.81 0.49 17.08
CA LEU A 204 19.07 -0.25 18.11
C LEU A 204 18.75 0.62 19.34
N ARG A 205 19.67 1.52 19.74
CA ARG A 205 19.41 2.50 20.81
C ARG A 205 18.30 3.46 20.41
N ALA A 206 18.32 3.97 19.18
CA ALA A 206 17.26 4.85 18.68
C ALA A 206 15.89 4.16 18.70
N GLN A 207 15.80 2.90 18.25
CA GLN A 207 14.58 2.10 18.32
C GLN A 207 14.10 1.87 19.76
N ALA A 208 15.03 1.63 20.70
CA ALA A 208 14.69 1.46 22.11
C ALA A 208 14.11 2.74 22.72
N PHE A 209 14.73 3.89 22.47
CA PHE A 209 14.22 5.17 22.95
C PHE A 209 12.92 5.59 22.27
N GLU A 210 12.73 5.23 20.99
CA GLU A 210 11.47 5.45 20.29
C GLU A 210 10.32 4.68 20.95
N LYS A 211 10.54 3.40 21.31
CA LYS A 211 9.56 2.60 22.07
C LYS A 211 9.25 3.17 23.46
N LYS A 212 10.21 3.85 24.07
CA LYS A 212 10.02 4.55 25.35
C LYS A 212 9.39 5.93 25.20
N GLY A 213 9.23 6.43 23.98
CA GLY A 213 8.76 7.79 23.73
C GLY A 213 9.77 8.90 24.05
N ASP A 214 11.05 8.57 24.29
CA ASP A 214 12.10 9.56 24.53
C ASP A 214 12.63 10.14 23.22
N LEU A 215 11.84 11.02 22.63
CA LEU A 215 12.09 11.63 21.33
C LEU A 215 13.38 12.49 21.33
N LYS A 216 13.82 12.99 22.49
CA LYS A 216 15.06 13.76 22.59
C LYS A 216 16.28 12.88 22.37
N GLN A 217 16.29 11.68 22.94
CA GLN A 217 17.36 10.72 22.72
C GLN A 217 17.35 10.21 21.28
N VAL A 218 16.14 9.91 20.72
CA VAL A 218 16.00 9.52 19.31
C VAL A 218 16.61 10.58 18.39
N GLU A 219 16.30 11.86 18.60
CA GLU A 219 16.85 12.96 17.81
C GLU A 219 18.37 12.97 17.81
N GLY A 220 18.98 12.87 19.01
CA GLY A 220 20.44 12.87 19.17
C GLY A 220 21.10 11.70 18.41
N LEU A 221 20.53 10.51 18.54
CA LEU A 221 21.05 9.30 17.90
C LEU A 221 20.88 9.34 16.36
N LEU A 222 19.76 9.84 15.85
CA LEU A 222 19.56 10.00 14.41
C LEU A 222 20.54 11.02 13.82
N LYS A 223 20.83 12.11 14.49
CA LYS A 223 21.87 13.07 14.06
C LYS A 223 23.25 12.41 13.99
N THR A 224 23.58 11.58 14.99
CA THR A 224 24.83 10.79 14.97
C THR A 224 24.87 9.87 13.74
N LEU A 225 23.78 9.13 13.45
CA LEU A 225 23.68 8.26 12.28
C LEU A 225 23.87 9.02 10.96
N VAL A 226 23.24 10.19 10.82
CA VAL A 226 23.41 11.05 9.64
C VAL A 226 24.84 11.53 9.48
N THR A 227 25.54 11.78 10.62
CA THR A 227 26.96 12.16 10.57
C THR A 227 27.86 11.00 10.14
N LEU A 228 27.51 9.76 10.54
CA LEU A 228 28.26 8.56 10.18
C LEU A 228 28.08 8.18 8.70
N ASP A 229 26.85 8.23 8.20
CA ASP A 229 26.51 7.90 6.84
C ASP A 229 25.24 8.67 6.40
N PRO A 230 25.42 9.86 5.80
CA PRO A 230 24.31 10.69 5.36
C PRO A 230 23.41 9.98 4.32
N GLU A 231 24.01 9.24 3.38
CA GLU A 231 23.24 8.59 2.30
C GLU A 231 22.27 7.55 2.86
N THR A 232 22.71 6.77 3.82
CA THR A 232 21.88 5.70 4.42
C THR A 232 20.85 6.26 5.43
N TYR A 233 21.20 7.27 6.24
CA TYR A 233 20.37 7.63 7.40
C TYR A 233 19.59 8.95 7.28
N GLN A 234 19.83 9.74 6.24
CA GLN A 234 19.12 11.02 6.05
C GLN A 234 17.61 10.83 5.87
N GLU A 235 17.19 9.73 5.24
CA GLU A 235 15.77 9.40 5.10
C GLU A 235 15.10 9.11 6.45
N SER A 236 15.79 8.39 7.36
CA SER A 236 15.28 8.14 8.72
C SER A 236 15.17 9.42 9.53
N TRP A 237 16.13 10.33 9.36
CA TRP A 237 16.10 11.66 9.97
C TRP A 237 14.95 12.51 9.44
N LEU A 238 14.74 12.52 8.12
CA LEU A 238 13.62 13.23 7.49
C LEU A 238 12.27 12.70 7.99
N ARG A 239 12.12 11.38 8.05
CA ARG A 239 10.89 10.73 8.56
C ARG A 239 10.62 11.12 10.03
N PHE A 240 11.66 11.16 10.86
CA PHE A 240 11.53 11.64 12.23
C PHE A 240 11.06 13.09 12.29
N LEU A 241 11.67 14.01 11.53
CA LEU A 241 11.26 15.42 11.48
C LEU A 241 9.80 15.58 11.05
N LEU A 242 9.37 14.83 10.04
CA LEU A 242 8.00 14.84 9.56
C LEU A 242 7.02 14.30 10.61
N SER A 243 7.37 13.25 11.34
CA SER A 243 6.56 12.72 12.43
C SER A 243 6.37 13.72 13.57
N GLN A 244 7.39 14.57 13.81
CA GLN A 244 7.35 15.64 14.79
C GLN A 244 6.75 16.95 14.24
N ARG A 245 6.26 16.98 13.01
CA ARG A 245 5.76 18.16 12.29
C ARG A 245 6.78 19.32 12.25
N ARG A 246 8.05 18.99 12.28
CA ARG A 246 9.15 19.97 12.17
C ARG A 246 9.42 20.26 10.70
N PHE A 247 8.45 20.86 10.03
CA PHE A 247 8.47 21.08 8.57
C PHE A 247 9.61 22.03 8.14
N ASP A 248 9.98 23.01 8.96
CA ASP A 248 11.09 23.91 8.64
C ASP A 248 12.44 23.20 8.61
N ASP A 249 12.66 22.28 9.54
CA ASP A 249 13.89 21.48 9.60
C ASP A 249 13.91 20.43 8.49
N ALA A 250 12.77 19.80 8.20
CA ALA A 250 12.62 18.85 7.08
C ALA A 250 12.92 19.53 5.74
N GLU A 251 12.40 20.75 5.53
CA GLU A 251 12.68 21.55 4.34
C GLU A 251 14.18 21.87 4.19
N LYS A 252 14.87 22.23 5.28
CA LYS A 252 16.33 22.47 5.26
C LYS A 252 17.09 21.22 4.83
N VAL A 253 16.71 20.04 5.33
CA VAL A 253 17.33 18.77 4.95
C VAL A 253 17.14 18.52 3.46
N LEU A 254 15.93 18.67 2.93
CA LEU A 254 15.62 18.47 1.51
C LEU A 254 16.33 19.47 0.60
N ARG A 255 16.40 20.76 1.00
CA ARG A 255 17.14 21.79 0.26
C ARG A 255 18.64 21.50 0.24
N THR A 256 19.22 21.08 1.36
CA THR A 256 20.62 20.68 1.43
C THR A 256 20.91 19.49 0.52
N ARG A 257 20.01 18.51 0.49
CA ARG A 257 20.11 17.32 -0.38
C ARG A 257 20.03 17.68 -1.86
N ALA A 258 19.07 18.54 -2.22
CA ALA A 258 18.95 19.02 -3.59
C ALA A 258 20.20 19.81 -4.03
N THR A 259 20.77 20.62 -3.13
CA THR A 259 22.00 21.40 -3.43
C THR A 259 23.24 20.49 -3.54
N ALA A 260 23.27 19.37 -2.81
CA ALA A 260 24.38 18.42 -2.88
C ALA A 260 24.40 17.60 -4.18
N HIS A 261 23.27 17.53 -4.89
CA HIS A 261 23.13 16.77 -6.14
C HIS A 261 22.67 17.68 -7.30
N PRO A 262 23.49 18.66 -7.69
CA PRO A 262 23.10 19.63 -8.71
C PRO A 262 22.89 18.96 -10.06
N GLY A 263 21.75 19.22 -10.70
CA GLY A 263 21.38 18.65 -12.00
C GLY A 263 20.64 17.31 -11.94
N ASP A 264 20.44 16.73 -10.76
CA ASP A 264 19.54 15.59 -10.58
C ASP A 264 18.16 16.07 -10.13
N SER A 265 17.23 16.19 -11.10
CA SER A 265 15.85 16.66 -10.87
C SER A 265 15.10 15.86 -9.80
N LYS A 266 15.51 14.62 -9.51
CA LYS A 266 14.88 13.73 -8.51
C LYS A 266 14.82 14.38 -7.13
N PHE A 267 15.93 14.91 -6.64
CA PHE A 267 16.02 15.49 -5.31
C PHE A 267 15.26 16.83 -5.22
N GLU A 268 15.28 17.60 -6.29
CA GLU A 268 14.53 18.85 -6.37
C GLU A 268 13.01 18.61 -6.44
N LEU A 269 12.56 17.61 -7.19
CA LEU A 269 11.16 17.19 -7.23
C LEU A 269 10.70 16.55 -5.91
N GLU A 270 11.61 15.94 -5.15
CA GLU A 270 11.31 15.50 -3.79
C GLU A 270 10.99 16.68 -2.87
N LEU A 271 11.79 17.75 -2.93
CA LEU A 271 11.51 19.01 -2.22
C LEU A 271 10.16 19.61 -2.67
N VAL A 272 9.87 19.63 -3.96
CA VAL A 272 8.60 20.15 -4.50
C VAL A 272 7.40 19.35 -3.95
N ARG A 273 7.48 18.01 -3.94
CA ARG A 273 6.43 17.15 -3.36
C ARG A 273 6.22 17.41 -1.87
N PHE A 274 7.33 17.59 -1.14
CA PHE A 274 7.26 17.98 0.27
C PHE A 274 6.58 19.35 0.44
N LEU A 275 6.97 20.36 -0.33
CA LEU A 275 6.37 21.70 -0.27
C LEU A 275 4.88 21.66 -0.57
N ALA A 276 4.46 20.90 -1.58
CA ALA A 276 3.04 20.72 -1.90
C ALA A 276 2.23 20.17 -0.72
N SER A 277 2.78 19.19 -0.02
CA SER A 277 2.10 18.55 1.11
C SER A 277 2.16 19.32 2.42
N ALA A 278 3.29 19.96 2.72
CA ALA A 278 3.56 20.60 4.01
C ALA A 278 3.23 22.10 4.04
N ARG A 279 3.33 22.81 2.90
CA ARG A 279 3.16 24.26 2.74
C ARG A 279 2.02 24.63 1.81
N GLY A 280 1.50 23.65 1.09
CA GLY A 280 0.46 23.85 0.09
C GLY A 280 1.00 24.01 -1.34
N PRO A 281 0.07 23.93 -2.30
CA PRO A 281 0.42 23.89 -3.73
C PRO A 281 1.09 25.18 -4.25
N ASP A 282 0.83 26.33 -3.64
CA ASP A 282 1.45 27.60 -4.07
C ASP A 282 2.94 27.64 -3.77
N ALA A 283 3.40 27.07 -2.64
CA ALA A 283 4.81 26.95 -2.33
C ALA A 283 5.54 26.02 -3.33
N ALA A 284 4.93 24.90 -3.68
CA ALA A 284 5.45 23.99 -4.70
C ALA A 284 5.53 24.64 -6.07
N ARG A 285 4.49 25.41 -6.45
CA ARG A 285 4.46 26.21 -7.69
C ARG A 285 5.62 27.18 -7.74
N SER A 286 5.79 28.00 -6.69
CA SER A 286 6.86 28.99 -6.62
C SER A 286 8.24 28.38 -6.75
N GLU A 287 8.46 27.21 -6.15
CA GLU A 287 9.73 26.48 -6.28
C GLU A 287 9.95 26.01 -7.72
N LEU A 288 8.94 25.40 -8.35
CA LEU A 288 9.01 24.96 -9.76
C LEU A 288 9.28 26.11 -10.71
N GLU A 289 8.56 27.22 -10.57
CA GLU A 289 8.74 28.43 -11.40
C GLU A 289 10.13 29.02 -11.23
N SER A 290 10.66 29.02 -10.00
CA SER A 290 12.02 29.46 -9.72
C SER A 290 13.06 28.60 -10.45
N ARG A 291 12.89 27.26 -10.45
CA ARG A 291 13.76 26.32 -11.15
C ARG A 291 13.69 26.50 -12.66
N ILE A 292 12.48 26.64 -13.19
CA ILE A 292 12.27 26.88 -14.62
C ILE A 292 12.94 28.21 -15.04
N LYS A 293 12.82 29.25 -14.23
CA LYS A 293 13.46 30.56 -14.48
C LYS A 293 14.98 30.53 -14.41
N ALA A 294 15.53 29.67 -13.53
CA ALA A 294 16.99 29.50 -13.43
C ALA A 294 17.60 28.89 -14.70
N GLY A 295 16.80 28.22 -15.52
CA GLY A 295 17.24 27.66 -16.80
C GLY A 295 17.94 26.31 -16.64
N GLY A 296 18.60 25.85 -17.72
CA GLY A 296 19.20 24.51 -17.77
C GLY A 296 18.20 23.42 -18.20
N GLU A 297 18.28 22.26 -17.59
CA GLU A 297 17.38 21.12 -17.86
C GLU A 297 16.06 21.28 -17.11
N VAL A 298 15.12 21.99 -17.71
CA VAL A 298 13.84 22.39 -17.06
C VAL A 298 12.65 21.48 -17.38
N PHE A 299 12.84 20.48 -18.23
CA PHE A 299 11.73 19.64 -18.72
C PHE A 299 10.94 18.99 -17.59
N ASP A 300 11.62 18.36 -16.62
CA ASP A 300 10.97 17.67 -15.51
C ASP A 300 10.19 18.63 -14.59
N TYR A 301 10.69 19.86 -14.41
CA TYR A 301 10.00 20.90 -13.63
C TYR A 301 8.77 21.43 -14.34
N GLN A 302 8.84 21.60 -15.67
CA GLN A 302 7.67 22.00 -16.49
C GLN A 302 6.61 20.91 -16.49
N LEU A 303 7.02 19.63 -16.55
CA LEU A 303 6.12 18.48 -16.44
C LEU A 303 5.40 18.47 -15.08
N ALA A 304 6.16 18.63 -13.99
CA ALA A 304 5.63 18.66 -12.63
C ALA A 304 4.70 19.88 -12.39
N LEU A 305 5.02 21.03 -12.99
CA LEU A 305 4.17 22.23 -12.92
C LEU A 305 2.83 22.02 -13.65
N ALA A 306 2.84 21.34 -14.78
CA ALA A 306 1.61 20.99 -15.49
C ALA A 306 0.76 20.00 -14.66
N GLU A 307 1.37 19.00 -14.02
CA GLU A 307 0.68 18.09 -13.11
C GLU A 307 0.05 18.84 -11.92
N LEU A 308 0.79 19.75 -11.31
CA LEU A 308 0.30 20.57 -10.20
C LEU A 308 -0.89 21.46 -10.62
N ASN A 309 -0.81 22.09 -11.80
CA ASN A 309 -1.91 22.89 -12.36
C ASN A 309 -3.16 22.04 -12.59
N PHE A 310 -2.99 20.84 -13.13
CA PHE A 310 -4.11 19.92 -13.33
C PHE A 310 -4.77 19.51 -12.01
N ALA A 311 -3.97 19.17 -11.00
CA ALA A 311 -4.46 18.81 -9.67
C ALA A 311 -5.23 19.95 -8.98
N GLN A 312 -4.88 21.22 -9.29
CA GLN A 312 -5.57 22.41 -8.79
C GLN A 312 -6.83 22.79 -9.59
N GLY A 313 -7.21 22.00 -10.59
CA GLY A 313 -8.39 22.27 -11.42
C GLY A 313 -8.11 23.12 -12.67
N ASN A 314 -6.89 23.61 -12.86
CA ASN A 314 -6.47 24.41 -14.04
C ASN A 314 -6.13 23.47 -15.23
N ALA A 315 -7.10 22.62 -15.59
CA ALA A 315 -6.87 21.54 -16.56
C ALA A 315 -6.56 22.07 -17.97
N ALA A 316 -7.14 23.19 -18.37
CA ALA A 316 -6.89 23.77 -19.70
C ALA A 316 -5.43 24.20 -19.86
N ASP A 317 -4.90 24.93 -18.88
CA ASP A 317 -3.51 25.40 -18.87
C ASP A 317 -2.52 24.24 -18.81
N ALA A 318 -2.83 23.21 -18.00
CA ALA A 318 -2.02 22.01 -17.89
C ALA A 318 -1.93 21.24 -19.21
N VAL A 319 -3.07 21.05 -19.89
CA VAL A 319 -3.14 20.42 -21.22
C VAL A 319 -2.34 21.22 -22.25
N GLN A 320 -2.52 22.53 -22.31
CA GLN A 320 -1.79 23.41 -23.22
C GLN A 320 -0.26 23.33 -22.98
N ALA A 321 0.16 23.37 -21.71
CA ALA A 321 1.57 23.23 -21.33
C ALA A 321 2.16 21.89 -21.79
N LEU A 322 1.47 20.77 -21.57
CA LEU A 322 1.94 19.46 -22.02
C LEU A 322 1.95 19.29 -23.54
N GLN A 323 0.99 19.90 -24.25
CA GLN A 323 1.01 19.95 -25.72
C GLN A 323 2.25 20.69 -26.23
N ALA A 324 2.57 21.83 -25.63
CA ALA A 324 3.77 22.61 -25.96
C ALA A 324 5.06 21.80 -25.64
N LEU A 325 5.11 21.15 -24.47
CA LEU A 325 6.23 20.28 -24.10
C LEU A 325 6.43 19.13 -25.08
N ALA A 326 5.36 18.46 -25.49
CA ALA A 326 5.42 17.37 -26.46
C ALA A 326 5.84 17.84 -27.86
N ALA A 327 5.42 19.04 -28.26
CA ALA A 327 5.79 19.63 -29.56
C ALA A 327 7.27 20.07 -29.61
N ASN A 328 7.80 20.61 -28.50
CA ASN A 328 9.13 21.20 -28.40
C ASN A 328 10.16 20.29 -27.70
N ALA A 329 9.82 19.03 -27.48
CA ALA A 329 10.68 18.09 -26.78
C ALA A 329 12.02 17.90 -27.50
N SER A 330 13.12 18.01 -26.78
CA SER A 330 14.48 17.91 -27.31
C SER A 330 14.89 16.48 -27.66
N THR A 331 14.23 15.48 -27.06
CA THR A 331 14.49 14.05 -27.32
C THR A 331 13.18 13.28 -27.52
N PRO A 332 13.23 12.14 -28.22
CA PRO A 332 12.07 11.26 -28.38
C PRO A 332 11.48 10.81 -27.04
N GLU A 333 12.31 10.53 -26.04
CA GLU A 333 11.92 10.05 -24.71
C GLU A 333 11.12 11.13 -23.98
N ARG A 334 11.56 12.40 -24.01
CA ARG A 334 10.85 13.54 -23.44
C ARG A 334 9.50 13.77 -24.13
N LYS A 335 9.48 13.62 -25.45
CA LYS A 335 8.22 13.69 -26.20
C LYS A 335 7.24 12.62 -25.77
N VAL A 336 7.69 11.38 -25.64
CA VAL A 336 6.88 10.26 -25.16
C VAL A 336 6.39 10.52 -23.73
N SER A 337 7.25 10.98 -22.83
CA SER A 337 6.89 11.30 -21.45
C SER A 337 5.77 12.36 -21.40
N ALA A 338 5.92 13.46 -22.14
CA ALA A 338 4.89 14.50 -22.21
C ALA A 338 3.58 13.99 -22.84
N GLN A 339 3.65 13.15 -23.87
CA GLN A 339 2.47 12.54 -24.51
C GLN A 339 1.73 11.58 -23.59
N VAL A 340 2.44 10.76 -22.81
CA VAL A 340 1.83 9.86 -21.81
C VAL A 340 1.12 10.67 -20.73
N LYS A 341 1.76 11.72 -20.19
CA LYS A 341 1.13 12.61 -19.20
C LYS A 341 -0.09 13.35 -19.75
N LEU A 342 -0.02 13.82 -20.99
CA LEU A 342 -1.17 14.44 -21.67
C LEU A 342 -2.33 13.44 -21.83
N ALA A 343 -2.03 12.21 -22.24
CA ALA A 343 -3.03 11.16 -22.33
C ALA A 343 -3.64 10.81 -20.96
N GLU A 344 -2.83 10.78 -19.89
CA GLU A 344 -3.29 10.58 -18.52
C GLU A 344 -4.30 11.66 -18.10
N MET A 345 -4.03 12.92 -18.38
CA MET A 345 -4.95 14.04 -18.10
C MET A 345 -6.25 13.93 -18.88
N TYR A 346 -6.18 13.54 -20.16
CA TYR A 346 -7.39 13.30 -20.96
C TYR A 346 -8.21 12.12 -20.42
N VAL A 347 -7.58 11.03 -20.02
CA VAL A 347 -8.28 9.89 -19.36
C VAL A 347 -8.96 10.34 -18.07
N ALA A 348 -8.26 11.12 -17.22
CA ALA A 348 -8.82 11.64 -15.98
C ALA A 348 -10.04 12.56 -16.20
N LYS A 349 -10.09 13.28 -17.35
CA LYS A 349 -11.23 14.08 -17.79
C LYS A 349 -12.27 13.29 -18.61
N SER A 350 -12.14 11.96 -18.68
CA SER A 350 -13.00 11.09 -19.50
C SER A 350 -13.02 11.45 -21.00
N ASN A 351 -12.03 12.22 -21.49
CA ASN A 351 -11.87 12.56 -22.89
C ASN A 351 -11.07 11.46 -23.62
N LEU A 352 -11.68 10.30 -23.76
CA LEU A 352 -11.03 9.13 -24.37
C LEU A 352 -10.72 9.35 -25.84
N ALA A 353 -11.54 10.15 -26.56
CA ALA A 353 -11.30 10.48 -27.96
C ALA A 353 -9.96 11.21 -28.21
N ALA A 354 -9.51 12.02 -27.26
CA ALA A 354 -8.21 12.68 -27.32
C ALA A 354 -7.06 11.79 -26.74
N ALA A 355 -7.35 10.94 -25.77
CA ALA A 355 -6.37 10.08 -25.11
C ALA A 355 -5.88 8.92 -25.99
N GLU A 356 -6.79 8.19 -26.63
CA GLU A 356 -6.50 6.96 -27.39
C GLU A 356 -5.52 7.17 -28.55
N PRO A 357 -5.62 8.23 -29.39
CA PRO A 357 -4.63 8.46 -30.44
C PRO A 357 -3.22 8.73 -29.90
N LEU A 358 -3.10 9.40 -28.75
CA LEU A 358 -1.80 9.63 -28.11
C LEU A 358 -1.19 8.33 -27.61
N ILE A 359 -1.98 7.50 -26.91
CA ILE A 359 -1.56 6.18 -26.40
C ILE A 359 -1.14 5.29 -27.56
N ALA A 360 -1.94 5.21 -28.63
CA ALA A 360 -1.62 4.43 -29.83
C ALA A 360 -0.34 4.94 -30.52
N GLY A 361 -0.16 6.28 -30.61
CA GLY A 361 1.05 6.89 -31.17
C GLY A 361 2.32 6.60 -30.38
N VAL A 362 2.24 6.53 -29.05
CA VAL A 362 3.35 6.11 -28.17
C VAL A 362 3.65 4.64 -28.39
N LEU A 363 2.64 3.76 -28.34
CA LEU A 363 2.82 2.31 -28.46
C LEU A 363 3.24 1.86 -29.87
N ALA A 364 3.00 2.66 -30.90
CA ALA A 364 3.52 2.41 -32.25
C ALA A 364 5.04 2.59 -32.32
N LYS A 365 5.62 3.44 -31.48
CA LYS A 365 7.07 3.71 -31.39
C LYS A 365 7.77 2.86 -30.36
N ASP A 366 7.14 2.73 -29.22
CA ASP A 366 7.61 1.93 -28.06
C ASP A 366 6.47 1.04 -27.57
N ARG A 367 6.43 -0.19 -28.09
CA ARG A 367 5.37 -1.17 -27.81
C ARG A 367 5.30 -1.59 -26.34
N ARG A 368 6.38 -1.38 -25.59
CA ARG A 368 6.51 -1.80 -24.19
C ARG A 368 6.43 -0.62 -23.21
N ASN A 369 6.08 0.56 -23.69
CA ASN A 369 5.97 1.73 -22.83
C ASN A 369 4.96 1.48 -21.69
N SER A 370 5.47 1.33 -20.48
CA SER A 370 4.68 0.94 -19.30
C SER A 370 3.57 1.93 -18.99
N GLY A 371 3.83 3.23 -19.13
CA GLY A 371 2.82 4.29 -18.90
C GLY A 371 1.67 4.21 -19.92
N ALA A 372 1.97 4.05 -21.20
CA ALA A 372 0.97 3.94 -22.25
C ALA A 372 0.18 2.62 -22.15
N LEU A 373 0.84 1.50 -21.84
CA LEU A 373 0.18 0.22 -21.59
C LEU A 373 -0.76 0.31 -20.38
N ARG A 374 -0.34 0.94 -19.28
CA ARG A 374 -1.18 1.16 -18.10
C ARG A 374 -2.44 1.98 -18.42
N LEU A 375 -2.31 3.05 -19.20
CA LEU A 375 -3.44 3.87 -19.61
C LEU A 375 -4.41 3.11 -20.51
N ARG A 376 -3.90 2.37 -21.50
CA ARG A 376 -4.72 1.53 -22.37
C ARG A 376 -5.46 0.45 -21.60
N ALA A 377 -4.77 -0.19 -20.66
CA ALA A 377 -5.37 -1.17 -19.75
C ALA A 377 -6.46 -0.54 -18.87
N GLY A 378 -6.26 0.67 -18.35
CA GLY A 378 -7.28 1.39 -17.59
C GLY A 378 -8.55 1.67 -18.41
N ILE A 379 -8.39 2.08 -19.65
CA ILE A 379 -9.52 2.27 -20.60
C ILE A 379 -10.21 0.93 -20.87
N ALA A 380 -9.43 -0.14 -21.12
CA ALA A 380 -9.95 -1.48 -21.35
C ALA A 380 -10.75 -2.02 -20.15
N VAL A 381 -10.29 -1.79 -18.90
CA VAL A 381 -11.04 -2.12 -17.67
C VAL A 381 -12.36 -1.37 -17.62
N GLY A 382 -12.37 -0.07 -17.96
CA GLY A 382 -13.59 0.73 -18.01
C GLY A 382 -14.61 0.24 -19.05
N ARG A 383 -14.14 -0.44 -20.10
CA ARG A 383 -14.97 -1.06 -21.15
C ARG A 383 -15.32 -2.53 -20.90
N GLY A 384 -14.91 -3.10 -19.76
CA GLY A 384 -15.11 -4.52 -19.46
C GLY A 384 -14.20 -5.48 -20.25
N GLN A 385 -13.16 -4.98 -20.92
CA GLN A 385 -12.20 -5.75 -21.72
C GLN A 385 -11.03 -6.23 -20.83
N PHE A 386 -11.35 -7.02 -19.81
CA PHE A 386 -10.40 -7.35 -18.74
C PHE A 386 -9.20 -8.17 -19.22
N ASP A 387 -9.40 -9.11 -20.14
CA ASP A 387 -8.30 -9.93 -20.67
C ASP A 387 -7.29 -9.08 -21.46
N SER A 388 -7.75 -8.08 -22.22
CA SER A 388 -6.87 -7.13 -22.90
C SER A 388 -6.09 -6.29 -21.89
N ALA A 389 -6.75 -5.78 -20.86
CA ALA A 389 -6.09 -5.03 -19.80
C ALA A 389 -5.02 -5.85 -19.08
N VAL A 390 -5.31 -7.11 -18.77
CA VAL A 390 -4.35 -8.04 -18.15
C VAL A 390 -3.15 -8.28 -19.04
N ALA A 391 -3.34 -8.43 -20.36
CA ALA A 391 -2.25 -8.64 -21.31
C ALA A 391 -1.29 -7.42 -21.31
N ASP A 392 -1.84 -6.21 -21.41
CA ASP A 392 -1.06 -4.97 -21.40
C ASP A 392 -0.27 -4.77 -20.10
N LEU A 393 -0.93 -5.02 -18.96
CA LEU A 393 -0.28 -4.83 -17.65
C LEU A 393 0.79 -5.87 -17.36
N ARG A 394 0.62 -7.11 -17.83
CA ARG A 394 1.67 -8.13 -17.75
C ARG A 394 2.86 -7.78 -18.62
N GLU A 395 2.61 -7.24 -19.83
CA GLU A 395 3.70 -6.78 -20.69
C GLU A 395 4.49 -5.64 -20.02
N ALA A 396 3.80 -4.67 -19.41
CA ALA A 396 4.46 -3.58 -18.68
C ALA A 396 5.26 -4.08 -17.47
N LEU A 397 4.75 -5.08 -16.73
CA LEU A 397 5.43 -5.67 -15.58
C LEU A 397 6.68 -6.49 -15.94
N ASN A 398 6.87 -6.92 -17.19
CA ASN A 398 8.11 -7.58 -17.60
C ASN A 398 9.32 -6.65 -17.46
N ASP A 399 9.15 -5.35 -17.69
CA ASP A 399 10.21 -4.36 -17.56
C ASP A 399 10.30 -3.77 -16.15
N GLU A 400 9.15 -3.65 -15.47
CA GLU A 400 9.03 -3.07 -14.13
C GLU A 400 8.34 -4.03 -13.14
N PRO A 401 8.95 -5.20 -12.81
CA PRO A 401 8.27 -6.29 -12.07
C PRO A 401 7.87 -5.93 -10.64
N LYS A 402 8.40 -4.85 -10.08
CA LYS A 402 8.10 -4.35 -8.73
C LYS A 402 7.32 -3.02 -8.73
N SER A 403 6.87 -2.56 -9.89
CA SER A 403 6.10 -1.33 -9.99
C SER A 403 4.76 -1.47 -9.25
N VAL A 404 4.62 -0.73 -8.16
CA VAL A 404 3.41 -0.77 -7.32
C VAL A 404 2.18 -0.39 -8.12
N ASP A 405 2.28 0.64 -8.96
CA ASP A 405 1.18 1.13 -9.78
C ASP A 405 0.69 0.09 -10.79
N LEU A 406 1.62 -0.61 -11.46
CA LEU A 406 1.28 -1.68 -12.39
C LEU A 406 0.69 -2.90 -11.69
N LEU A 407 1.24 -3.29 -10.54
CA LEU A 407 0.72 -4.38 -9.73
C LEU A 407 -0.70 -4.08 -9.24
N MET A 408 -0.96 -2.85 -8.77
CA MET A 408 -2.28 -2.39 -8.34
C MET A 408 -3.28 -2.34 -9.50
N ALA A 409 -2.86 -1.87 -10.68
CA ALA A 409 -3.70 -1.85 -11.87
C ALA A 409 -4.05 -3.28 -12.34
N LEU A 410 -3.08 -4.21 -12.31
CA LEU A 410 -3.28 -5.61 -12.65
C LEU A 410 -4.21 -6.30 -11.63
N ALA A 411 -4.04 -6.01 -10.33
CA ALA A 411 -4.94 -6.50 -9.29
C ALA A 411 -6.38 -6.06 -9.56
N LEU A 412 -6.58 -4.77 -9.88
CA LEU A 412 -7.91 -4.24 -10.22
C LEU A 412 -8.49 -4.88 -11.49
N ALA A 413 -7.68 -5.09 -12.53
CA ALA A 413 -8.12 -5.75 -13.75
C ALA A 413 -8.58 -7.19 -13.49
N TYR A 414 -7.84 -7.93 -12.66
CA TYR A 414 -8.25 -9.27 -12.23
C TYR A 414 -9.50 -9.25 -11.35
N GLU A 415 -9.58 -8.33 -10.40
CA GLU A 415 -10.75 -8.17 -9.53
C GLU A 415 -12.01 -7.89 -10.35
N ARG A 416 -11.94 -6.96 -11.30
CA ARG A 416 -13.06 -6.62 -12.19
C ARG A 416 -13.42 -7.75 -13.17
N GLY A 417 -12.42 -8.58 -13.52
CA GLY A 417 -12.60 -9.78 -14.34
C GLY A 417 -13.00 -11.02 -13.55
N ASP A 418 -13.37 -10.89 -12.28
CA ASP A 418 -13.76 -11.97 -11.34
C ASP A 418 -12.67 -13.05 -11.15
N LYS A 419 -11.41 -12.72 -11.45
CA LYS A 419 -10.23 -13.58 -11.22
C LYS A 419 -9.64 -13.28 -9.83
N ASN A 420 -10.46 -13.45 -8.80
CA ASN A 420 -10.19 -12.97 -7.44
C ASN A 420 -8.91 -13.52 -6.81
N GLU A 421 -8.54 -14.78 -7.08
CA GLU A 421 -7.29 -15.37 -6.56
C GLU A 421 -6.06 -14.73 -7.20
N LEU A 422 -6.14 -14.36 -8.48
CA LEU A 422 -5.06 -13.65 -9.17
C LEU A 422 -4.99 -12.20 -8.69
N ALA A 423 -6.14 -11.54 -8.47
CA ALA A 423 -6.20 -10.21 -7.86
C ALA A 423 -5.53 -10.19 -6.48
N ASP A 424 -5.86 -11.16 -5.63
CA ASP A 424 -5.29 -11.31 -4.29
C ASP A 424 -3.76 -11.39 -4.32
N ARG A 425 -3.20 -12.21 -5.20
CA ARG A 425 -1.75 -12.33 -5.39
C ARG A 425 -1.12 -11.00 -5.78
N GLN A 426 -1.72 -10.27 -6.74
CA GLN A 426 -1.18 -8.99 -7.19
C GLN A 426 -1.28 -7.90 -6.11
N TYR A 427 -2.38 -7.85 -5.34
CA TYR A 427 -2.48 -6.96 -4.18
C TYR A 427 -1.41 -7.29 -3.14
N ALA A 428 -1.15 -8.58 -2.84
CA ALA A 428 -0.11 -8.99 -1.92
C ALA A 428 1.30 -8.65 -2.44
N ASP A 429 1.55 -8.77 -3.76
CA ASP A 429 2.80 -8.36 -4.38
C ASP A 429 3.01 -6.84 -4.29
N ALA A 430 1.97 -6.06 -4.59
CA ALA A 430 1.98 -4.61 -4.46
C ALA A 430 2.24 -4.18 -3.00
N LEU A 431 1.60 -4.85 -2.04
CA LEU A 431 1.80 -4.59 -0.61
C LEU A 431 3.26 -4.79 -0.20
N ARG A 432 3.89 -5.90 -0.63
CA ARG A 432 5.31 -6.17 -0.36
C ARG A 432 6.23 -5.17 -1.06
N SER A 433 5.97 -4.88 -2.34
CA SER A 433 6.79 -3.95 -3.12
C SER A 433 6.71 -2.51 -2.62
N SER A 434 5.60 -2.13 -2.00
CA SER A 434 5.39 -0.80 -1.41
C SER A 434 5.85 -0.71 0.06
N GLU A 435 6.40 -1.79 0.63
CA GLU A 435 6.78 -1.87 2.04
C GLU A 435 5.62 -1.48 3.00
N PHE A 436 4.41 -1.93 2.68
CA PHE A 436 3.18 -1.60 3.42
C PHE A 436 2.79 -0.12 3.37
N ASN A 437 2.97 0.52 2.22
CA ASN A 437 2.45 1.88 2.03
C ASN A 437 0.95 1.94 2.40
N PRO A 438 0.53 2.91 3.22
CA PRO A 438 -0.85 3.00 3.71
C PRO A 438 -1.93 3.00 2.62
N GLU A 439 -1.69 3.63 1.48
CA GLU A 439 -2.65 3.66 0.38
C GLU A 439 -2.87 2.27 -0.23
N VAL A 440 -1.78 1.52 -0.43
CA VAL A 440 -1.83 0.14 -0.95
C VAL A 440 -2.51 -0.78 0.06
N VAL A 441 -2.17 -0.63 1.36
CA VAL A 441 -2.81 -1.35 2.46
C VAL A 441 -4.33 -1.16 2.41
N LEU A 442 -4.79 0.08 2.37
CA LEU A 442 -6.22 0.39 2.41
C LEU A 442 -6.97 -0.13 1.18
N ARG A 443 -6.35 -0.09 0.00
CA ARG A 443 -6.96 -0.66 -1.22
C ARG A 443 -7.07 -2.18 -1.15
N TYR A 444 -6.02 -2.85 -0.68
CA TYR A 444 -6.05 -4.31 -0.51
C TYR A 444 -7.07 -4.72 0.55
N VAL A 445 -7.11 -4.00 1.67
CA VAL A 445 -8.13 -4.22 2.72
C VAL A 445 -9.54 -4.03 2.17
N ALA A 446 -9.80 -3.01 1.36
CA ALA A 446 -11.09 -2.81 0.72
C ALA A 446 -11.48 -3.99 -0.20
N PHE A 447 -10.53 -4.57 -0.91
CA PHE A 447 -10.76 -5.80 -1.68
C PHE A 447 -11.13 -6.98 -0.76
N LEU A 448 -10.40 -7.20 0.33
CA LEU A 448 -10.68 -8.27 1.30
C LEU A 448 -12.03 -8.08 1.99
N GLN A 449 -12.41 -6.85 2.34
CA GLN A 449 -13.72 -6.52 2.91
C GLN A 449 -14.87 -6.88 1.96
N ARG A 450 -14.75 -6.56 0.66
CA ARG A 450 -15.76 -6.98 -0.35
C ARG A 450 -15.92 -8.49 -0.41
N ARG A 451 -14.84 -9.24 -0.17
CA ARG A 451 -14.84 -10.71 -0.09
C ARG A 451 -15.24 -11.27 1.26
N LYS A 452 -15.55 -10.41 2.22
CA LYS A 452 -15.86 -10.76 3.63
C LYS A 452 -14.69 -11.46 4.35
N ASP A 453 -13.46 -11.34 3.86
CA ASP A 453 -12.25 -11.86 4.51
C ASP A 453 -11.72 -10.83 5.53
N LEU A 454 -12.53 -10.60 6.57
CA LEU A 454 -12.21 -9.61 7.59
C LEU A 454 -11.02 -10.06 8.47
N SER A 455 -10.70 -11.35 8.51
CA SER A 455 -9.56 -11.86 9.30
C SER A 455 -8.25 -11.40 8.70
N ARG A 456 -8.04 -11.66 7.42
CA ARG A 456 -6.83 -11.22 6.72
C ARG A 456 -6.73 -9.70 6.63
N ALA A 457 -7.88 -9.02 6.47
CA ALA A 457 -7.91 -7.56 6.50
C ALA A 457 -7.40 -7.01 7.85
N GLU A 458 -7.80 -7.62 8.98
CA GLU A 458 -7.29 -7.26 10.32
C GLU A 458 -5.79 -7.50 10.44
N ASP A 459 -5.29 -8.67 10.00
CA ASP A 459 -3.88 -9.02 10.08
C ASP A 459 -2.99 -8.03 9.31
N ILE A 460 -3.39 -7.68 8.08
CA ILE A 460 -2.68 -6.71 7.24
C ILE A 460 -2.69 -5.31 7.87
N LEU A 461 -3.84 -4.88 8.39
CA LEU A 461 -3.94 -3.58 9.06
C LEU A 461 -3.14 -3.53 10.35
N ALA A 462 -3.12 -4.62 11.12
CA ALA A 462 -2.33 -4.71 12.35
C ALA A 462 -0.83 -4.65 12.05
N GLU A 463 -0.35 -5.33 11.01
CA GLU A 463 1.03 -5.21 10.56
C GLU A 463 1.35 -3.80 10.07
N ALA A 464 0.48 -3.20 9.26
CA ALA A 464 0.66 -1.84 8.77
C ALA A 464 0.68 -0.81 9.92
N ALA A 465 -0.20 -0.96 10.91
CA ALA A 465 -0.22 -0.13 12.12
C ALA A 465 1.07 -0.26 12.92
N GLY A 466 1.66 -1.45 12.99
CA GLY A 466 2.97 -1.67 13.61
C GLY A 466 4.12 -0.95 12.88
N ARG A 467 4.04 -0.85 11.55
CA ARG A 467 5.03 -0.17 10.71
C ARG A 467 4.84 1.36 10.66
N THR A 468 3.60 1.81 10.78
CA THR A 468 3.21 3.24 10.75
C THR A 468 2.31 3.60 11.93
N PRO A 469 2.82 3.56 13.18
CA PRO A 469 1.99 3.66 14.39
C PRO A 469 1.26 4.99 14.56
N GLY A 470 1.68 6.03 13.84
CA GLY A 470 1.01 7.35 13.84
C GLY A 470 -0.02 7.55 12.73
N ASN A 471 -0.25 6.57 11.85
CA ASN A 471 -1.19 6.73 10.74
C ASN A 471 -2.63 6.50 11.19
N LEU A 472 -3.35 7.59 11.46
CA LEU A 472 -4.74 7.55 11.93
C LEU A 472 -5.70 6.87 10.94
N GLN A 473 -5.43 6.91 9.63
CA GLN A 473 -6.30 6.28 8.64
C GLN A 473 -6.20 4.74 8.69
N VAL A 474 -4.99 4.21 8.84
CA VAL A 474 -4.75 2.78 9.04
C VAL A 474 -5.36 2.33 10.38
N LEU A 475 -5.13 3.09 11.46
CA LEU A 475 -5.66 2.78 12.78
C LEU A 475 -7.20 2.83 12.81
N SER A 476 -7.81 3.82 12.14
CA SER A 476 -9.26 3.91 11.99
C SER A 476 -9.83 2.71 11.25
N SER A 477 -9.21 2.31 10.14
CA SER A 477 -9.64 1.13 9.38
C SER A 477 -9.51 -0.15 10.20
N LEU A 478 -8.44 -0.31 10.99
CA LEU A 478 -8.25 -1.43 11.90
C LEU A 478 -9.35 -1.46 12.99
N ALA A 479 -9.68 -0.29 13.56
CA ALA A 479 -10.75 -0.17 14.53
C ALA A 479 -12.10 -0.61 13.94
N GLN A 480 -12.43 -0.15 12.73
CA GLN A 480 -13.66 -0.53 12.03
C GLN A 480 -13.74 -2.04 11.79
N ILE A 481 -12.66 -2.68 11.36
CA ILE A 481 -12.62 -4.14 11.17
C ILE A 481 -12.82 -4.87 12.50
N ARG A 482 -12.12 -4.46 13.57
CA ARG A 482 -12.27 -5.07 14.90
C ARG A 482 -13.70 -4.93 15.43
N LEU A 483 -14.32 -3.76 15.29
CA LEU A 483 -15.71 -3.52 15.66
C LEU A 483 -16.66 -4.40 14.82
N ALA A 484 -16.46 -4.48 13.51
CA ALA A 484 -17.28 -5.32 12.62
C ALA A 484 -17.17 -6.83 12.95
N ARG A 485 -15.99 -7.28 13.39
CA ARG A 485 -15.75 -8.65 13.87
C ARG A 485 -16.17 -8.88 15.32
N GLN A 486 -16.72 -7.89 15.98
CA GLN A 486 -17.08 -7.93 17.40
C GLN A 486 -15.88 -8.21 18.33
N ASN A 487 -14.66 -7.89 17.87
CA ASN A 487 -13.46 -7.97 18.68
C ASN A 487 -13.38 -6.72 19.58
N TRP A 488 -14.28 -6.65 20.56
CA TRP A 488 -14.41 -5.49 21.44
C TRP A 488 -13.15 -5.22 22.25
N ALA A 489 -12.50 -6.27 22.78
CA ALA A 489 -11.26 -6.14 23.54
C ALA A 489 -10.13 -5.57 22.66
N GLY A 490 -9.98 -6.08 21.44
CA GLY A 490 -9.00 -5.56 20.49
C GLY A 490 -9.27 -4.12 20.06
N ALA A 491 -10.57 -3.74 19.92
CA ALA A 491 -10.96 -2.37 19.60
C ALA A 491 -10.64 -1.42 20.77
N MET A 492 -10.89 -1.84 22.02
CA MET A 492 -10.57 -1.06 23.23
C MET A 492 -9.07 -0.81 23.38
N ALA A 493 -8.24 -1.86 23.22
CA ALA A 493 -6.79 -1.72 23.28
C ALA A 493 -6.25 -0.81 22.16
N LEU A 494 -6.86 -0.88 20.96
CA LEU A 494 -6.51 0.00 19.86
C LEU A 494 -6.89 1.45 20.13
N ALA A 495 -8.05 1.69 20.80
CA ALA A 495 -8.46 3.03 21.22
C ALA A 495 -7.42 3.69 22.16
N GLU A 496 -6.81 2.92 23.06
CA GLU A 496 -5.71 3.43 23.90
C GLU A 496 -4.51 3.85 23.03
N THR A 497 -4.12 2.99 22.09
CA THR A 497 -3.02 3.30 21.14
C THR A 497 -3.31 4.56 20.33
N ILE A 498 -4.52 4.69 19.78
CA ILE A 498 -4.97 5.87 19.02
C ILE A 498 -4.93 7.14 19.87
N GLY A 499 -5.31 7.04 21.15
CA GLY A 499 -5.31 8.17 22.08
C GLY A 499 -3.92 8.80 22.30
N HIS A 500 -2.85 8.03 22.12
CA HIS A 500 -1.47 8.52 22.19
C HIS A 500 -0.97 9.14 20.87
N VAL A 501 -1.70 8.98 19.79
CA VAL A 501 -1.34 9.60 18.49
C VAL A 501 -1.81 11.04 18.48
N ASN A 502 -0.95 11.94 18.00
CA ASN A 502 -1.31 13.35 17.88
C ASN A 502 -2.54 13.54 16.96
N GLY A 503 -3.60 14.14 17.50
CA GLY A 503 -4.90 14.29 16.82
C GLY A 503 -5.80 13.05 16.89
N GLY A 504 -5.40 11.98 17.58
CA GLY A 504 -6.15 10.73 17.68
C GLY A 504 -7.19 10.66 18.79
N SER A 505 -7.19 11.62 19.74
CA SER A 505 -8.03 11.53 20.93
C SER A 505 -9.54 11.36 20.63
N VAL A 506 -10.08 12.10 19.67
CA VAL A 506 -11.49 12.01 19.26
C VAL A 506 -11.79 10.63 18.69
N LEU A 507 -10.96 10.14 17.79
CA LEU A 507 -11.11 8.81 17.20
C LEU A 507 -11.01 7.70 18.27
N ALA A 508 -10.11 7.86 19.25
CA ALA A 508 -9.96 6.92 20.36
C ALA A 508 -11.25 6.79 21.17
N ASP A 509 -11.86 7.92 21.50
CA ASP A 509 -13.08 7.95 22.27
C ASP A 509 -14.29 7.41 21.47
N GLU A 510 -14.35 7.68 20.16
CA GLU A 510 -15.37 7.12 19.26
C GLU A 510 -15.25 5.59 19.15
N VAL A 511 -14.03 5.06 19.02
CA VAL A 511 -13.77 3.62 18.97
C VAL A 511 -14.14 2.96 20.31
N ARG A 512 -13.73 3.57 21.43
CA ARG A 512 -14.06 3.10 22.79
C ARG A 512 -15.57 3.04 22.99
N ALA A 513 -16.27 4.12 22.66
CA ALA A 513 -17.71 4.20 22.78
C ALA A 513 -18.44 3.18 21.90
N SER A 514 -17.96 2.98 20.67
CA SER A 514 -18.52 2.00 19.75
C SER A 514 -18.34 0.56 20.26
N ALA A 515 -17.17 0.26 20.82
CA ALA A 515 -16.89 -1.05 21.43
C ALA A 515 -17.78 -1.31 22.67
N LEU A 516 -17.99 -0.31 23.51
CA LEU A 516 -18.89 -0.38 24.68
C LEU A 516 -20.37 -0.56 24.25
N ALA A 517 -20.80 0.21 23.25
CA ALA A 517 -22.14 0.05 22.69
C ALA A 517 -22.37 -1.34 22.09
N GLY A 518 -21.38 -1.91 21.40
CA GLY A 518 -21.42 -3.28 20.86
C GLY A 518 -21.49 -4.36 21.95
N GLN A 519 -20.95 -4.09 23.13
CA GLN A 519 -21.08 -4.92 24.33
C GLN A 519 -22.39 -4.71 25.07
N ASN A 520 -23.30 -3.88 24.54
CA ASN A 520 -24.56 -3.44 25.19
C ASN A 520 -24.34 -2.61 26.49
N LYS A 521 -23.14 -2.03 26.67
CA LYS A 521 -22.80 -1.14 27.79
C LYS A 521 -23.10 0.30 27.43
N ILE A 522 -24.39 0.62 27.24
CA ILE A 522 -24.81 1.90 26.68
C ILE A 522 -24.42 3.07 27.58
N GLU A 523 -24.56 2.93 28.92
CA GLU A 523 -24.25 3.98 29.89
C GLU A 523 -22.75 4.31 29.89
N GLU A 524 -21.88 3.29 29.84
CA GLU A 524 -20.41 3.46 29.74
C GLU A 524 -20.03 4.10 28.39
N SER A 525 -20.69 3.70 27.28
CA SER A 525 -20.50 4.33 25.96
C SER A 525 -20.85 5.82 25.98
N VAL A 526 -21.99 6.19 26.62
CA VAL A 526 -22.39 7.59 26.80
C VAL A 526 -21.33 8.35 27.61
N ALA A 527 -20.85 7.78 28.72
CA ALA A 527 -19.84 8.43 29.57
C ALA A 527 -18.53 8.70 28.80
N ALA A 528 -18.10 7.76 27.96
CA ALA A 528 -16.92 7.92 27.09
C ALA A 528 -17.11 9.07 26.08
N LEU A 529 -18.29 9.17 25.46
CA LEU A 529 -18.60 10.26 24.52
C LEU A 529 -18.76 11.62 25.21
N GLU A 530 -19.30 11.65 26.45
CA GLU A 530 -19.30 12.87 27.27
C GLU A 530 -17.89 13.36 27.58
N GLN A 531 -16.96 12.43 27.81
CA GLN A 531 -15.56 12.76 28.04
C GLN A 531 -14.92 13.32 26.77
N ALA A 532 -15.15 12.67 25.62
CA ALA A 532 -14.69 13.13 24.31
C ALA A 532 -15.17 14.56 24.01
N ARG A 533 -16.43 14.84 24.29
CA ARG A 533 -17.02 16.17 24.11
C ARG A 533 -16.37 17.21 25.04
N ARG A 534 -16.09 16.87 26.30
CA ARG A 534 -15.38 17.78 27.23
C ARG A 534 -13.98 18.10 26.76
N ALA A 535 -13.29 17.13 26.18
CA ALA A 535 -11.95 17.31 25.61
C ALA A 535 -11.95 18.14 24.32
N SER A 536 -13.02 18.05 23.54
CA SER A 536 -13.17 18.75 22.25
C SER A 536 -14.57 19.35 22.11
N PRO A 537 -14.89 20.45 22.83
CA PRO A 537 -16.26 21.00 22.94
C PRO A 537 -16.88 21.44 21.61
N ASP A 538 -16.02 21.87 20.65
CA ASP A 538 -16.46 22.42 19.37
C ASP A 538 -16.48 21.36 18.23
N ALA A 539 -16.05 20.12 18.52
CA ALA A 539 -16.06 19.04 17.56
C ALA A 539 -17.48 18.49 17.34
N VAL A 540 -17.96 18.54 16.10
CA VAL A 540 -19.33 18.11 15.76
C VAL A 540 -19.47 16.59 15.79
N ALA A 541 -18.45 15.84 15.38
CA ALA A 541 -18.53 14.38 15.30
C ALA A 541 -18.79 13.69 16.66
N PRO A 542 -18.02 13.96 17.74
CA PRO A 542 -18.32 13.40 19.06
C PRO A 542 -19.70 13.80 19.60
N LEU A 543 -20.15 15.02 19.29
CA LEU A 543 -21.45 15.49 19.67
C LEU A 543 -22.57 14.69 18.98
N VAL A 544 -22.48 14.48 17.67
CA VAL A 544 -23.48 13.69 16.92
C VAL A 544 -23.48 12.23 17.40
N ALA A 545 -22.31 11.66 17.70
CA ALA A 545 -22.21 10.33 18.29
C ALA A 545 -22.89 10.25 19.68
N LEU A 546 -22.65 11.24 20.53
CA LEU A 546 -23.27 11.34 21.86
C LEU A 546 -24.79 11.45 21.77
N VAL A 547 -25.32 12.33 20.93
CA VAL A 547 -26.75 12.48 20.68
C VAL A 547 -27.35 11.16 20.18
N SER A 548 -26.70 10.47 19.28
CA SER A 548 -27.11 9.17 18.77
C SER A 548 -27.13 8.09 19.87
N ALA A 549 -26.17 8.13 20.77
CA ALA A 549 -26.12 7.23 21.92
C ALA A 549 -27.28 7.50 22.91
N TYR A 550 -27.55 8.77 23.23
CA TYR A 550 -28.70 9.14 24.03
C TYR A 550 -30.03 8.75 23.38
N ALA A 551 -30.18 8.95 22.08
CA ALA A 551 -31.39 8.55 21.34
C ALA A 551 -31.62 7.03 21.39
N ARG A 552 -30.56 6.23 21.23
CA ARG A 552 -30.61 4.75 21.40
C ARG A 552 -31.00 4.34 22.82
N ALA A 553 -30.48 5.06 23.82
CA ALA A 553 -30.86 4.88 25.22
C ALA A 553 -32.27 5.43 25.53
N LYS A 554 -33.00 5.97 24.54
CA LYS A 554 -34.31 6.66 24.70
C LYS A 554 -34.24 7.85 25.66
N ASN A 555 -33.06 8.39 25.92
CA ASN A 555 -32.88 9.58 26.77
C ASN A 555 -32.90 10.85 25.89
N PHE A 556 -34.06 11.12 25.34
CA PHE A 556 -34.26 12.21 24.38
C PHE A 556 -34.06 13.60 25.01
N ASP A 557 -34.37 13.78 26.31
CA ASP A 557 -34.18 15.06 26.97
C ASP A 557 -32.71 15.47 27.01
N LYS A 558 -31.81 14.54 27.34
CA LYS A 558 -30.36 14.78 27.28
C LYS A 558 -29.88 15.01 25.85
N ALA A 559 -30.37 14.24 24.88
CA ALA A 559 -30.04 14.43 23.46
C ALA A 559 -30.39 15.87 23.00
N LEU A 560 -31.58 16.33 23.32
CA LEU A 560 -32.08 17.68 22.98
C LEU A 560 -31.33 18.78 23.72
N ALA A 561 -30.99 18.59 25.01
CA ALA A 561 -30.20 19.55 25.77
C ALA A 561 -28.81 19.78 25.16
N VAL A 562 -28.15 18.68 24.81
CA VAL A 562 -26.82 18.72 24.15
C VAL A 562 -26.87 19.43 22.80
N LEU A 563 -27.90 19.14 21.98
CA LEU A 563 -28.10 19.78 20.69
C LEU A 563 -28.43 21.27 20.82
N SER A 564 -29.27 21.65 21.82
CA SER A 564 -29.64 23.03 22.09
C SER A 564 -28.39 23.87 22.44
N GLU A 565 -27.53 23.37 23.33
CA GLU A 565 -26.26 24.04 23.68
C GLU A 565 -25.36 24.23 22.48
N ALA A 566 -25.17 23.17 21.67
CA ALA A 566 -24.33 23.22 20.49
C ALA A 566 -24.88 24.21 19.44
N ARG A 567 -26.22 24.27 19.26
CA ARG A 567 -26.87 25.18 18.34
C ARG A 567 -26.76 26.65 18.79
N GLN A 568 -26.77 26.94 20.09
CA GLN A 568 -26.49 28.29 20.58
C GLN A 568 -25.13 28.83 20.17
N LYS A 569 -24.11 27.93 20.15
CA LYS A 569 -22.74 28.26 19.72
C LYS A 569 -22.58 28.32 18.19
N ASN A 570 -23.30 27.46 17.48
CA ASN A 570 -23.19 27.31 16.03
C ASN A 570 -24.57 27.26 15.36
N PRO A 571 -25.34 28.37 15.33
CA PRO A 571 -26.74 28.38 14.91
C PRO A 571 -26.96 28.03 13.43
N ASP A 572 -25.94 28.21 12.60
CA ASP A 572 -26.01 27.98 11.15
C ASP A 572 -25.46 26.60 10.72
N ASN A 573 -25.10 25.72 11.67
CA ASN A 573 -24.61 24.40 11.35
C ASN A 573 -25.76 23.45 10.94
N ALA A 574 -25.84 23.15 9.65
CA ALA A 574 -26.87 22.27 9.09
C ALA A 574 -26.87 20.86 9.69
N GLN A 575 -25.68 20.32 10.02
CA GLN A 575 -25.56 18.97 10.60
C GLN A 575 -26.25 18.87 11.98
N LEU A 576 -26.21 19.94 12.80
CA LEU A 576 -26.90 19.99 14.09
C LEU A 576 -28.43 20.00 13.91
N LEU A 577 -28.94 20.78 12.93
CA LEU A 577 -30.35 20.82 12.59
C LEU A 577 -30.86 19.47 12.06
N VAL A 578 -30.07 18.83 11.19
CA VAL A 578 -30.38 17.47 10.69
C VAL A 578 -30.40 16.45 11.83
N THR A 579 -29.45 16.55 12.76
CA THR A 579 -29.37 15.63 13.90
C THR A 579 -30.57 15.84 14.84
N LEU A 580 -30.98 17.10 15.04
CA LEU A 580 -32.18 17.44 15.82
C LEU A 580 -33.45 16.84 15.18
N GLY A 581 -33.65 17.03 13.88
CA GLY A 581 -34.76 16.43 13.16
C GLY A 581 -34.79 14.89 13.26
N LYS A 582 -33.60 14.24 13.21
CA LYS A 582 -33.53 12.77 13.42
C LYS A 582 -33.96 12.34 14.83
N VAL A 583 -33.59 13.10 15.86
CA VAL A 583 -34.03 12.83 17.25
C VAL A 583 -35.55 13.03 17.35
N GLU A 584 -36.11 14.05 16.71
CA GLU A 584 -37.55 14.30 16.69
C GLU A 584 -38.31 13.21 15.93
N LEU A 585 -37.78 12.68 14.84
CA LEU A 585 -38.36 11.50 14.18
C LEU A 585 -38.40 10.28 15.12
N ALA A 586 -37.33 10.06 15.89
CA ALA A 586 -37.30 8.98 16.89
C ALA A 586 -38.34 9.19 18.03
N GLN A 587 -38.82 10.42 18.22
CA GLN A 587 -39.93 10.78 19.13
C GLN A 587 -41.27 10.79 18.42
N ASN A 588 -41.40 10.42 17.15
CA ASN A 588 -42.58 10.53 16.30
C ASN A 588 -43.10 12.00 16.13
N LYS A 589 -42.17 12.98 16.21
CA LYS A 589 -42.47 14.42 16.00
C LYS A 589 -42.16 14.81 14.57
N GLU A 590 -42.82 14.18 13.60
CA GLU A 590 -42.54 14.32 12.16
C GLU A 590 -42.56 15.77 11.66
N ARG A 591 -43.52 16.55 12.09
CA ARG A 591 -43.69 17.96 11.64
C ARG A 591 -42.49 18.81 12.04
N ASP A 592 -42.02 18.63 13.28
CA ASP A 592 -40.86 19.37 13.79
C ASP A 592 -39.58 18.98 13.05
N ALA A 593 -39.42 17.69 12.82
CA ALA A 593 -38.29 17.17 12.04
C ALA A 593 -38.22 17.75 10.61
N ILE A 594 -39.38 17.81 9.90
CA ILE A 594 -39.47 18.42 8.57
C ILE A 594 -39.05 19.89 8.62
N ASN A 595 -39.51 20.64 9.65
CA ASN A 595 -39.16 22.04 9.82
C ASN A 595 -37.65 22.23 10.02
N HIS A 596 -37.01 21.40 10.85
CA HIS A 596 -35.55 21.46 11.07
C HIS A 596 -34.76 21.05 9.84
N PHE A 597 -35.19 20.06 9.05
CA PHE A 597 -34.54 19.73 7.78
C PHE A 597 -34.66 20.89 6.78
N LYS A 598 -35.82 21.54 6.68
CA LYS A 598 -36.01 22.75 5.86
C LYS A 598 -35.15 23.92 6.34
N GLU A 599 -35.03 24.11 7.66
CA GLU A 599 -34.13 25.11 8.23
C GLU A 599 -32.66 24.82 7.88
N ALA A 600 -32.23 23.54 7.98
CA ALA A 600 -30.89 23.13 7.58
C ALA A 600 -30.58 23.49 6.11
N ILE A 601 -31.53 23.22 5.21
CA ILE A 601 -31.44 23.59 3.79
C ILE A 601 -31.34 25.11 3.62
N ALA A 602 -32.13 25.87 4.33
CA ALA A 602 -32.15 27.33 4.24
C ALA A 602 -30.85 27.98 4.75
N ARG A 603 -30.24 27.41 5.81
CA ARG A 603 -29.01 27.90 6.41
C ARG A 603 -27.76 27.57 5.56
N GLN A 604 -27.74 26.37 5.00
CA GLN A 604 -26.62 25.88 4.19
C GLN A 604 -27.13 25.24 2.88
N PRO A 605 -27.52 26.05 1.89
CA PRO A 605 -28.11 25.53 0.64
C PRO A 605 -27.19 24.64 -0.20
N LYS A 606 -25.87 24.71 0.02
CA LYS A 606 -24.88 23.88 -0.67
C LYS A 606 -24.45 22.66 0.14
N ASP A 607 -25.06 22.41 1.31
CA ASP A 607 -24.84 21.20 2.10
C ASP A 607 -25.92 20.15 1.75
N ALA A 608 -25.47 18.96 1.42
CA ALA A 608 -26.34 17.85 1.02
C ALA A 608 -27.19 17.29 2.17
N ALA A 609 -26.77 17.45 3.42
CA ALA A 609 -27.33 16.72 4.57
C ALA A 609 -28.81 17.00 4.80
N GLY A 610 -29.25 18.28 4.69
CA GLY A 610 -30.67 18.67 4.88
C GLY A 610 -31.56 18.12 3.76
N TYR A 611 -31.10 18.20 2.52
CA TYR A 611 -31.85 17.67 1.37
C TYR A 611 -32.00 16.14 1.46
N THR A 612 -30.90 15.45 1.75
CA THR A 612 -30.92 13.99 1.91
C THR A 612 -31.90 13.57 3.01
N ALA A 613 -31.79 14.17 4.20
CA ALA A 613 -32.68 13.81 5.32
C ALA A 613 -34.17 14.05 5.00
N LEU A 614 -34.49 15.14 4.30
CA LEU A 614 -35.87 15.45 3.94
C LEU A 614 -36.39 14.59 2.79
N SER A 615 -35.60 14.33 1.78
CA SER A 615 -35.97 13.45 0.66
C SER A 615 -36.16 12.00 1.13
N ASP A 616 -35.26 11.48 1.96
CA ASP A 616 -35.34 10.12 2.52
C ASP A 616 -36.61 9.96 3.38
N LEU A 617 -36.95 10.99 4.15
CA LEU A 617 -38.19 10.98 4.93
C LEU A 617 -39.41 10.89 4.02
N TYR A 618 -39.51 11.73 2.98
CA TYR A 618 -40.63 11.69 2.04
C TYR A 618 -40.67 10.38 1.25
N ASP A 619 -39.53 9.83 0.89
CA ASP A 619 -39.44 8.56 0.19
C ASP A 619 -39.97 7.40 1.08
N SER A 620 -39.53 7.35 2.34
CA SER A 620 -40.01 6.36 3.32
C SER A 620 -41.55 6.42 3.53
N GLN A 621 -42.18 7.58 3.26
CA GLN A 621 -43.59 7.82 3.31
C GLN A 621 -44.30 7.62 1.99
N LYS A 622 -43.60 7.22 0.95
CA LYS A 622 -44.07 7.10 -0.43
C LYS A 622 -44.64 8.43 -1.01
N LYS A 623 -44.17 9.56 -0.47
CA LYS A 623 -44.51 10.91 -0.95
C LYS A 623 -43.53 11.31 -2.04
N TYR A 624 -43.54 10.59 -3.17
CA TYR A 624 -42.53 10.68 -4.23
C TYR A 624 -42.49 12.07 -4.88
N ASP A 625 -43.60 12.76 -5.01
CA ASP A 625 -43.64 14.12 -5.57
C ASP A 625 -42.88 15.10 -4.67
N ALA A 626 -43.08 15.03 -3.38
CA ALA A 626 -42.36 15.88 -2.42
C ALA A 626 -40.85 15.54 -2.35
N ALA A 627 -40.51 14.25 -2.45
CA ALA A 627 -39.10 13.82 -2.54
C ALA A 627 -38.44 14.37 -3.80
N GLU A 628 -39.11 14.29 -4.95
CA GLU A 628 -38.61 14.82 -6.23
C GLU A 628 -38.35 16.34 -6.16
N GLU A 629 -39.29 17.12 -5.59
CA GLU A 629 -39.14 18.57 -5.41
C GLU A 629 -37.88 18.91 -4.60
N VAL A 630 -37.66 18.18 -3.50
CA VAL A 630 -36.47 18.37 -2.64
C VAL A 630 -35.20 18.05 -3.39
N ILE A 631 -35.17 16.93 -4.12
CA ILE A 631 -33.99 16.50 -4.91
C ILE A 631 -33.71 17.51 -6.04
N GLN A 632 -34.75 18.00 -6.74
CA GLN A 632 -34.56 19.02 -7.77
C GLN A 632 -34.07 20.34 -7.18
N ALA A 633 -34.52 20.73 -5.99
CA ALA A 633 -33.98 21.90 -5.29
C ALA A 633 -32.52 21.72 -4.91
N ALA A 634 -32.12 20.49 -4.48
CA ALA A 634 -30.72 20.15 -4.24
C ALA A 634 -29.87 20.28 -5.51
N LEU A 635 -30.34 19.76 -6.65
CA LEU A 635 -29.64 19.81 -7.92
C LEU A 635 -29.51 21.23 -8.50
N LYS A 636 -30.42 22.15 -8.17
CA LYS A 636 -30.24 23.58 -8.50
C LYS A 636 -29.03 24.20 -7.79
N GLN A 637 -28.73 23.74 -6.58
CA GLN A 637 -27.57 24.24 -5.81
C GLN A 637 -26.27 23.47 -6.08
N MET A 638 -26.41 22.17 -6.41
CA MET A 638 -25.31 21.22 -6.59
C MET A 638 -25.56 20.38 -7.85
N PRO A 639 -25.43 20.95 -9.08
CA PRO A 639 -25.82 20.29 -10.31
C PRO A 639 -25.06 18.98 -10.60
N ASP A 640 -23.80 18.93 -10.17
CA ASP A 640 -22.90 17.79 -10.42
C ASP A 640 -22.93 16.72 -9.31
N ASN A 641 -23.82 16.89 -8.30
CA ASN A 641 -23.90 15.93 -7.21
C ASN A 641 -24.52 14.60 -7.69
N LEU A 642 -23.65 13.58 -7.83
CA LEU A 642 -24.03 12.28 -8.35
C LEU A 642 -25.15 11.62 -7.52
N ASN A 643 -25.10 11.73 -6.18
CA ASN A 643 -26.08 11.09 -5.30
C ASN A 643 -27.49 11.63 -5.56
N PHE A 644 -27.65 12.96 -5.72
CA PHE A 644 -28.94 13.55 -6.05
C PHE A 644 -29.39 13.24 -7.48
N ARG A 645 -28.48 13.14 -8.45
CA ARG A 645 -28.84 12.70 -9.81
C ARG A 645 -29.33 11.26 -9.82
N LEU A 646 -28.67 10.38 -9.07
CA LEU A 646 -29.11 8.98 -8.88
C LEU A 646 -30.44 8.89 -8.12
N ALA A 647 -30.63 9.71 -7.08
CA ALA A 647 -31.86 9.77 -6.33
C ALA A 647 -33.03 10.24 -7.19
N LEU A 648 -32.82 11.25 -8.06
CA LEU A 648 -33.84 11.71 -9.00
C LEU A 648 -34.28 10.58 -9.96
N ALA A 649 -33.33 9.87 -10.53
CA ALA A 649 -33.59 8.72 -11.39
C ALA A 649 -34.35 7.61 -10.63
N GLY A 650 -33.99 7.37 -9.36
CA GLY A 650 -34.67 6.40 -8.48
C GLY A 650 -36.10 6.79 -8.18
N VAL A 651 -36.41 8.05 -7.88
CA VAL A 651 -37.78 8.52 -7.65
C VAL A 651 -38.62 8.40 -8.92
N LYS A 652 -38.05 8.67 -10.12
CA LYS A 652 -38.74 8.46 -11.40
C LYS A 652 -39.12 6.99 -11.60
N LEU A 653 -38.24 6.08 -11.20
CA LEU A 653 -38.49 4.64 -11.25
C LEU A 653 -39.65 4.23 -10.31
N LEU A 654 -39.68 4.76 -9.10
CA LEU A 654 -40.76 4.49 -8.12
C LEU A 654 -42.14 5.03 -8.55
N ARG A 655 -42.15 5.98 -9.48
CA ARG A 655 -43.36 6.54 -10.09
C ARG A 655 -43.75 5.91 -11.44
N PRO A 656 -43.35 4.76 -11.78
CA PRO A 656 -43.22 4.06 -13.09
C PRO A 656 -43.05 4.99 -14.31
N ASP A 657 -42.24 6.06 -14.16
CA ASP A 657 -41.81 6.92 -15.25
C ASP A 657 -40.48 6.43 -15.81
N TYR A 658 -40.52 5.25 -16.43
CA TYR A 658 -39.32 4.52 -16.87
C TYR A 658 -38.52 5.29 -17.92
N GLU A 659 -39.18 6.05 -18.80
CA GLU A 659 -38.51 6.85 -19.81
C GLU A 659 -37.71 8.00 -19.22
N ALA A 660 -38.27 8.71 -18.26
CA ALA A 660 -37.55 9.75 -17.55
C ALA A 660 -36.39 9.17 -16.72
N ALA A 661 -36.57 8.00 -16.11
CA ALA A 661 -35.52 7.32 -15.37
C ALA A 661 -34.35 6.91 -16.30
N ILE A 662 -34.65 6.32 -17.47
CA ILE A 662 -33.66 5.98 -18.52
C ILE A 662 -32.88 7.24 -18.91
N ALA A 663 -33.57 8.34 -19.23
CA ALA A 663 -32.93 9.58 -19.65
C ALA A 663 -31.98 10.14 -18.56
N GLN A 664 -32.36 10.04 -17.27
CA GLN A 664 -31.49 10.47 -16.16
C GLN A 664 -30.25 9.57 -16.02
N TYR A 665 -30.40 8.25 -16.07
CA TYR A 665 -29.25 7.36 -16.02
C TYR A 665 -28.31 7.52 -17.21
N GLU A 666 -28.85 7.74 -18.40
CA GLU A 666 -28.03 8.05 -19.60
C GLU A 666 -27.29 9.37 -19.46
N ALA A 667 -27.91 10.41 -18.89
CA ALA A 667 -27.24 11.65 -18.60
C ALA A 667 -26.09 11.47 -17.57
N ILE A 668 -26.31 10.67 -16.53
CA ILE A 668 -25.27 10.33 -15.57
C ILE A 668 -24.10 9.62 -16.25
N LEU A 669 -24.39 8.62 -17.11
CA LEU A 669 -23.31 7.85 -17.77
C LEU A 669 -22.57 8.63 -18.87
N ARG A 670 -23.15 9.69 -19.42
CA ARG A 670 -22.40 10.63 -20.29
C ARG A 670 -21.32 11.37 -19.53
N ASP A 671 -21.64 11.85 -18.34
CA ASP A 671 -20.72 12.63 -17.51
C ASP A 671 -19.80 11.75 -16.67
N GLN A 672 -20.29 10.57 -16.24
CA GLN A 672 -19.59 9.60 -15.40
C GLN A 672 -19.76 8.18 -15.96
N PRO A 673 -19.03 7.82 -17.03
CA PRO A 673 -19.17 6.51 -17.71
C PRO A 673 -18.89 5.30 -16.82
N THR A 674 -18.21 5.49 -15.69
CA THR A 674 -17.83 4.42 -14.75
C THR A 674 -18.81 4.26 -13.58
N SER A 675 -19.94 4.98 -13.58
CA SER A 675 -20.95 4.86 -12.52
C SER A 675 -21.65 3.49 -12.57
N VAL A 676 -21.19 2.57 -11.72
CA VAL A 676 -21.71 1.20 -11.64
C VAL A 676 -23.19 1.16 -11.31
N VAL A 677 -23.65 2.04 -10.41
CA VAL A 677 -25.07 2.14 -10.02
C VAL A 677 -25.92 2.60 -11.20
N ALA A 678 -25.50 3.65 -11.90
CA ALA A 678 -26.24 4.12 -13.08
C ALA A 678 -26.26 3.07 -14.20
N THR A 679 -25.13 2.38 -14.42
CA THR A 679 -25.04 1.29 -15.40
C THR A 679 -26.01 0.17 -15.05
N ASN A 680 -25.99 -0.32 -13.80
CA ASN A 680 -26.86 -1.40 -13.36
C ASN A 680 -28.33 -1.05 -13.57
N ASN A 681 -28.75 0.11 -13.10
CA ASN A 681 -30.15 0.51 -13.17
C ASN A 681 -30.61 0.78 -14.60
N LEU A 682 -29.75 1.40 -15.43
CA LEU A 682 -30.04 1.55 -16.86
C LEU A 682 -30.16 0.20 -17.57
N VAL A 683 -29.24 -0.72 -17.33
CA VAL A 683 -29.29 -2.07 -17.93
C VAL A 683 -30.59 -2.77 -17.56
N SER A 684 -30.96 -2.79 -16.27
CA SER A 684 -32.23 -3.40 -15.81
C SER A 684 -33.44 -2.77 -16.52
N LEU A 685 -33.50 -1.42 -16.58
CA LEU A 685 -34.61 -0.72 -17.25
C LEU A 685 -34.71 -1.05 -18.74
N LEU A 686 -33.59 -1.05 -19.46
CA LEU A 686 -33.56 -1.39 -20.89
C LEU A 686 -34.01 -2.84 -21.14
N LEU A 687 -33.58 -3.77 -20.27
CA LEU A 687 -33.94 -5.18 -20.39
C LEU A 687 -35.41 -5.49 -20.06
N ASP A 688 -36.00 -4.77 -19.07
CA ASP A 688 -37.32 -5.05 -18.57
C ASP A 688 -38.44 -4.28 -19.31
N TYR A 689 -38.15 -3.04 -19.75
CA TYR A 689 -39.17 -2.14 -20.29
C TYR A 689 -38.96 -1.76 -21.77
N ARG A 690 -37.85 -2.21 -22.41
CA ARG A 690 -37.62 -2.01 -23.84
C ARG A 690 -37.58 -3.35 -24.58
N THR A 691 -38.14 -3.37 -25.79
CA THR A 691 -38.26 -4.59 -26.62
C THR A 691 -37.46 -4.50 -27.91
N ASP A 692 -36.96 -3.31 -28.25
CA ASP A 692 -36.21 -3.10 -29.49
C ASP A 692 -34.77 -3.61 -29.39
N GLN A 693 -34.25 -4.10 -30.52
CA GLN A 693 -32.90 -4.70 -30.59
C GLN A 693 -31.79 -3.71 -30.20
N GLN A 694 -31.92 -2.43 -30.50
CA GLN A 694 -30.92 -1.42 -30.17
C GLN A 694 -30.79 -1.27 -28.67
N SER A 695 -31.88 -1.23 -27.91
CA SER A 695 -31.89 -1.19 -26.46
C SER A 695 -31.26 -2.44 -25.84
N LEU A 696 -31.55 -3.61 -26.41
CA LEU A 696 -30.96 -4.88 -25.97
C LEU A 696 -29.44 -4.90 -26.17
N ASP A 697 -28.96 -4.53 -27.36
CA ASP A 697 -27.52 -4.49 -27.66
C ASP A 697 -26.80 -3.52 -26.77
N ARG A 698 -27.42 -2.36 -26.48
CA ARG A 698 -26.88 -1.36 -25.53
C ARG A 698 -26.83 -1.92 -24.13
N ALA A 699 -27.88 -2.56 -23.64
CA ALA A 699 -27.93 -3.18 -22.32
C ALA A 699 -26.84 -4.25 -22.16
N VAL A 700 -26.70 -5.13 -23.17
CA VAL A 700 -25.66 -6.17 -23.18
C VAL A 700 -24.27 -5.56 -23.17
N THR A 701 -24.01 -4.50 -23.93
CA THR A 701 -22.73 -3.80 -23.97
C THR A 701 -22.39 -3.18 -22.60
N LEU A 702 -23.34 -2.44 -22.04
CA LEU A 702 -23.17 -1.82 -20.72
C LEU A 702 -22.96 -2.85 -19.61
N SER A 703 -23.67 -3.99 -19.65
CA SER A 703 -23.59 -5.05 -18.66
C SER A 703 -22.19 -5.67 -18.53
N GLN A 704 -21.35 -5.59 -19.59
CA GLN A 704 -19.98 -6.10 -19.54
C GLN A 704 -19.13 -5.41 -18.47
N SER A 705 -19.42 -4.13 -18.16
CA SER A 705 -18.74 -3.40 -17.10
C SER A 705 -19.12 -3.89 -15.68
N LEU A 706 -20.19 -4.69 -15.56
CA LEU A 706 -20.63 -5.31 -14.31
C LEU A 706 -19.91 -6.65 -14.02
N LYS A 707 -19.14 -7.18 -14.99
CA LYS A 707 -18.32 -8.39 -14.76
C LYS A 707 -17.34 -8.17 -13.62
N GLY A 708 -17.10 -9.22 -12.84
CA GLY A 708 -16.18 -9.18 -11.70
C GLY A 708 -16.71 -8.48 -10.45
N THR A 709 -17.99 -8.09 -10.44
CA THR A 709 -18.61 -7.58 -9.20
C THR A 709 -18.87 -8.71 -8.21
N ALA A 710 -18.65 -8.45 -6.91
CA ALA A 710 -19.04 -9.36 -5.84
C ALA A 710 -20.50 -9.13 -5.36
N LEU A 711 -21.16 -8.07 -5.84
CA LEU A 711 -22.50 -7.69 -5.40
C LEU A 711 -23.56 -8.52 -6.13
N PRO A 712 -24.40 -9.31 -5.42
CA PRO A 712 -25.39 -10.18 -6.05
C PRO A 712 -26.37 -9.45 -6.97
N SER A 713 -26.79 -8.24 -6.61
CA SER A 713 -27.69 -7.44 -7.44
C SER A 713 -27.12 -7.06 -8.79
N LEU A 714 -25.82 -6.74 -8.85
CA LEU A 714 -25.15 -6.42 -10.10
C LEU A 714 -24.88 -7.67 -10.95
N LYS A 715 -24.56 -8.80 -10.29
CA LYS A 715 -24.43 -10.10 -10.94
C LYS A 715 -25.78 -10.56 -11.54
N ASP A 716 -26.88 -10.34 -10.84
CA ASP A 716 -28.21 -10.66 -11.32
C ASP A 716 -28.55 -9.90 -12.62
N THR A 717 -28.29 -8.60 -12.66
CA THR A 717 -28.46 -7.77 -13.85
C THR A 717 -27.58 -8.24 -15.00
N LEU A 718 -26.32 -8.64 -14.73
CA LEU A 718 -25.46 -9.24 -15.75
C LEU A 718 -26.01 -10.57 -16.26
N GLY A 719 -26.43 -11.45 -15.36
CA GLY A 719 -27.03 -12.75 -15.72
C GLY A 719 -28.31 -12.58 -16.54
N TRP A 720 -29.14 -11.59 -16.19
CA TRP A 720 -30.33 -11.26 -16.95
C TRP A 720 -30.02 -10.75 -18.36
N ALA A 721 -28.99 -9.90 -18.50
CA ALA A 721 -28.51 -9.45 -19.82
C ALA A 721 -27.97 -10.58 -20.66
N GLN A 722 -27.24 -11.53 -20.10
CA GLN A 722 -26.77 -12.75 -20.77
C GLN A 722 -27.95 -13.61 -21.24
N TYR A 723 -28.96 -13.81 -20.39
CA TYR A 723 -30.20 -14.50 -20.82
C TYR A 723 -30.88 -13.80 -21.97
N ARG A 724 -31.10 -12.48 -21.88
CA ARG A 724 -31.77 -11.69 -22.91
C ARG A 724 -31.00 -11.66 -24.25
N SER A 725 -29.67 -11.84 -24.23
CA SER A 725 -28.83 -11.96 -25.44
C SER A 725 -28.75 -13.36 -26.00
N GLY A 726 -29.37 -14.38 -25.36
CA GLY A 726 -29.33 -15.77 -25.79
C GLY A 726 -28.15 -16.59 -25.27
N ASP A 727 -27.26 -16.02 -24.48
CA ASP A 727 -26.15 -16.74 -23.84
C ASP A 727 -26.62 -17.41 -22.53
N TYR A 728 -27.47 -18.42 -22.71
CA TYR A 728 -28.10 -19.12 -21.57
C TYR A 728 -27.08 -19.86 -20.69
N LYS A 729 -25.96 -20.31 -21.26
CA LYS A 729 -24.93 -21.00 -20.51
C LYS A 729 -24.26 -20.09 -19.50
N SER A 730 -23.84 -18.89 -19.93
CA SER A 730 -23.24 -17.89 -19.04
C SER A 730 -24.27 -17.35 -18.05
N ALA A 731 -25.52 -17.14 -18.50
CA ALA A 731 -26.61 -16.69 -17.64
C ALA A 731 -26.85 -17.66 -16.48
N ILE A 732 -26.94 -18.96 -16.75
CA ILE A 732 -27.12 -19.97 -15.70
C ILE A 732 -25.97 -19.94 -14.71
N ALA A 733 -24.73 -19.96 -15.17
CA ALA A 733 -23.55 -19.94 -14.28
C ALA A 733 -23.52 -18.68 -13.38
N THR A 734 -23.80 -17.50 -13.97
CA THR A 734 -23.83 -16.23 -13.24
C THR A 734 -24.97 -16.20 -12.20
N LEU A 735 -26.16 -16.67 -12.56
CA LEU A 735 -27.36 -16.62 -11.71
C LEU A 735 -27.36 -17.73 -10.65
N GLU A 736 -26.74 -18.89 -10.88
CA GLU A 736 -26.49 -19.90 -9.85
C GLU A 736 -25.65 -19.32 -8.71
N ASP A 737 -24.59 -18.56 -9.02
CA ASP A 737 -23.79 -17.86 -8.04
C ASP A 737 -24.62 -16.84 -7.23
N VAL A 738 -25.50 -16.10 -7.90
CA VAL A 738 -26.38 -15.13 -7.22
C VAL A 738 -27.34 -15.84 -6.27
N VAL A 739 -28.02 -16.89 -6.72
CA VAL A 739 -28.96 -17.65 -5.90
C VAL A 739 -28.27 -18.36 -4.74
N ALA A 740 -27.02 -18.82 -4.92
CA ALA A 740 -26.21 -19.39 -3.83
C ALA A 740 -25.87 -18.33 -2.76
N ALA A 741 -25.55 -17.11 -3.19
CA ALA A 741 -25.22 -16.00 -2.28
C ALA A 741 -26.43 -15.41 -1.56
N VAL A 742 -27.58 -15.32 -2.26
CA VAL A 742 -28.84 -14.73 -1.73
C VAL A 742 -30.02 -15.65 -2.08
N PRO A 743 -30.22 -16.76 -1.33
CA PRO A 743 -31.19 -17.79 -1.68
C PRO A 743 -32.65 -17.33 -1.70
N ASN A 744 -32.97 -16.24 -0.98
CA ASN A 744 -34.34 -15.74 -0.83
C ASN A 744 -34.65 -14.54 -1.77
N LEU A 745 -33.81 -14.29 -2.78
CA LEU A 745 -34.06 -13.22 -3.75
C LEU A 745 -34.96 -13.74 -4.88
N ALA A 746 -36.26 -13.43 -4.84
CA ALA A 746 -37.27 -13.91 -5.78
C ALA A 746 -36.94 -13.58 -7.23
N VAL A 747 -36.48 -12.36 -7.52
CA VAL A 747 -36.12 -11.91 -8.87
C VAL A 747 -34.96 -12.73 -9.47
N ALA A 748 -33.92 -13.02 -8.69
CA ALA A 748 -32.79 -13.82 -9.17
C ALA A 748 -33.20 -15.27 -9.48
N ARG A 749 -34.08 -15.84 -8.65
CA ARG A 749 -34.66 -17.17 -8.92
C ARG A 749 -35.53 -17.17 -10.16
N TYR A 750 -36.29 -16.11 -10.40
CA TYR A 750 -37.05 -15.94 -11.63
C TYR A 750 -36.13 -15.89 -12.86
N HIS A 751 -35.08 -15.07 -12.83
CA HIS A 751 -34.08 -14.96 -13.89
C HIS A 751 -33.38 -16.30 -14.17
N LEU A 752 -32.99 -17.02 -13.10
CA LEU A 752 -32.37 -18.35 -13.21
C LEU A 752 -33.38 -19.38 -13.81
N GLY A 753 -34.62 -19.38 -13.34
CA GLY A 753 -35.68 -20.24 -13.86
C GLY A 753 -35.94 -20.01 -15.33
N MET A 754 -36.00 -18.76 -15.78
CA MET A 754 -36.13 -18.38 -17.19
C MET A 754 -34.90 -18.84 -17.99
N SER A 755 -33.71 -18.72 -17.44
CA SER A 755 -32.49 -19.18 -18.10
C SER A 755 -32.44 -20.71 -18.27
N TYR A 756 -32.87 -21.46 -17.27
CA TYR A 756 -33.02 -22.91 -17.34
C TYR A 756 -34.09 -23.30 -18.35
N LYS A 757 -35.26 -22.59 -18.35
CA LYS A 757 -36.36 -22.86 -19.32
C LYS A 757 -35.86 -22.70 -20.74
N ALA A 758 -35.15 -21.64 -21.07
CA ALA A 758 -34.59 -21.37 -22.38
C ALA A 758 -33.46 -22.35 -22.76
N ALA A 759 -32.71 -22.87 -21.80
CA ALA A 759 -31.68 -23.89 -22.00
C ALA A 759 -32.25 -25.34 -22.09
N GLY A 760 -33.59 -25.53 -22.05
CA GLY A 760 -34.24 -26.85 -22.12
C GLY A 760 -34.16 -27.67 -20.81
N GLN A 761 -33.79 -27.09 -19.68
CA GLN A 761 -33.69 -27.76 -18.38
C GLN A 761 -34.99 -27.60 -17.58
N ALA A 762 -36.08 -28.24 -18.06
CA ALA A 762 -37.44 -28.02 -17.57
C ALA A 762 -37.63 -28.25 -16.06
N ASP A 763 -37.04 -29.30 -15.49
CA ASP A 763 -37.20 -29.64 -14.07
C ASP A 763 -36.58 -28.58 -13.16
N LYS A 764 -35.36 -28.12 -13.53
CA LYS A 764 -34.69 -27.06 -12.79
C LYS A 764 -35.42 -25.72 -12.93
N ALA A 765 -35.93 -25.40 -14.11
CA ALA A 765 -36.71 -24.22 -14.35
C ALA A 765 -37.95 -24.17 -13.46
N ALA A 766 -38.71 -25.27 -13.41
CA ALA A 766 -39.93 -25.40 -12.60
C ALA A 766 -39.62 -25.22 -11.10
N ASP A 767 -38.54 -25.80 -10.60
CA ASP A 767 -38.11 -25.65 -9.20
C ASP A 767 -37.79 -24.18 -8.84
N GLN A 768 -36.97 -23.49 -9.66
CA GLN A 768 -36.62 -22.11 -9.42
C GLN A 768 -37.80 -21.15 -9.53
N LEU A 769 -38.66 -21.33 -10.55
CA LEU A 769 -39.84 -20.49 -10.73
C LEU A 769 -40.88 -20.71 -9.62
N LYS A 770 -41.08 -21.94 -9.16
CA LYS A 770 -41.97 -22.23 -8.03
C LYS A 770 -41.46 -21.62 -6.73
N THR A 771 -40.15 -21.71 -6.52
CA THR A 771 -39.53 -21.08 -5.33
C THR A 771 -39.64 -19.56 -5.41
N ALA A 772 -39.41 -18.95 -6.58
CA ALA A 772 -39.60 -17.51 -6.79
C ALA A 772 -41.04 -17.08 -6.50
N LEU A 773 -42.04 -17.84 -6.96
CA LEU A 773 -43.45 -17.58 -6.72
C LEU A 773 -43.82 -17.56 -5.23
N ASN A 774 -43.22 -18.50 -4.47
CA ASN A 774 -43.46 -18.55 -3.01
C ASN A 774 -42.78 -17.41 -2.24
N LEU A 775 -41.65 -16.92 -2.73
CA LEU A 775 -40.90 -15.82 -2.07
C LEU A 775 -41.52 -14.44 -2.38
N GLU A 776 -42.17 -14.28 -3.55
CA GLU A 776 -42.65 -12.96 -3.99
C GLU A 776 -44.02 -12.64 -3.39
N PRO A 777 -44.22 -11.44 -2.81
CA PRO A 777 -45.49 -11.01 -2.29
C PRO A 777 -46.62 -10.97 -3.35
N ASP A 778 -47.87 -11.16 -2.92
CA ASP A 778 -49.01 -11.02 -3.81
C ASP A 778 -49.22 -9.57 -4.27
N GLY A 779 -49.69 -9.43 -5.53
CA GLY A 779 -49.99 -8.12 -6.11
C GLY A 779 -48.79 -7.39 -6.73
N THR A 780 -47.63 -8.04 -6.85
CA THR A 780 -46.47 -7.46 -7.54
C THR A 780 -46.47 -7.87 -9.03
N GLU A 781 -45.97 -6.98 -9.87
CA GLU A 781 -45.79 -7.26 -11.30
C GLU A 781 -44.87 -8.48 -11.50
N LEU A 782 -43.81 -8.63 -10.71
CA LEU A 782 -42.91 -9.79 -10.77
C LEU A 782 -43.65 -11.09 -10.50
N LYS A 783 -44.58 -11.12 -9.51
CA LYS A 783 -45.38 -12.34 -9.25
C LYS A 783 -46.22 -12.75 -10.45
N ASP A 784 -46.79 -11.81 -11.18
CA ASP A 784 -47.60 -12.08 -12.36
C ASP A 784 -46.69 -12.56 -13.53
N ARG A 785 -45.52 -11.98 -13.69
CA ARG A 785 -44.50 -12.50 -14.65
C ARG A 785 -44.07 -13.94 -14.30
N ILE A 786 -43.86 -14.26 -13.00
CA ILE A 786 -43.52 -15.63 -12.58
C ILE A 786 -44.68 -16.59 -12.87
N ARG A 787 -45.94 -16.22 -12.58
CA ARG A 787 -47.12 -17.05 -12.88
C ARG A 787 -47.19 -17.37 -14.38
N THR A 788 -47.00 -16.36 -15.23
CA THR A 788 -46.96 -16.53 -16.68
C THR A 788 -45.81 -17.44 -17.14
N ALA A 789 -44.66 -17.36 -16.50
CA ALA A 789 -43.49 -18.18 -16.82
C ALA A 789 -43.66 -19.67 -16.47
N ILE A 790 -44.49 -19.98 -15.44
CA ILE A 790 -44.80 -21.37 -15.03
C ILE A 790 -45.82 -22.04 -15.97
N GLN A 791 -46.73 -21.27 -16.57
CA GLN A 791 -47.63 -21.74 -17.60
C GLN A 791 -46.89 -22.08 -18.93
#